data_8b3e57a5cc0f79840230dbe7ed0505f5
#
_entry.id   8b3e57a5cc0f79840230dbe7ed0505f5
#
_cell.length_a   1.000
_cell.length_b   1.000
_cell.length_c   1.000
_cell.angle_alpha   90.00
_cell.angle_beta   90.00
_cell.angle_gamma   90.00
#
_symmetry.space_group_name_H-M   'P 1'
#
loop_
_entity.id
_entity.type
_entity.pdbx_description
1 polymer ?
#
loop_
_entity_poly.entity_id
_entity_poly.type
_entity_poly.pdbx_seq_one_letter_code
_entity_poly.pdbx_strand_id
1 'polypeptide(L)'
;MKAIKRVASLILALALVLGTGILSAAAEGTYEQPELVAKVKNIIEVDGYQFKDLNDNGELDPYEDWRLTPEERADNLLSLMSVEQKATQMAHLTLVNCKETWFADSNAGFALVYELIFEAPEPEDDEDDWDDEDEEEEEAEPVPETNTGYAAYKLNEIQQWSEASELGIPVIFSMDTEAGAAFLKDATFLPDEINQGAANDADLVRRLNEVLKEELMAVGVRMALSPDADLMTDPRWGRNQECYSEDVEMVETLIVAAVEALQGGNDLTPDSVIATVKHFPGAGAQQDGVDASPLTISEDSLELHLAGFKAAIAAGVAAVMPYGYSTVPYLGGDAEEFSADQSAVVMTDLLRGQLGYEGIIQTDWGMNFAQAANAGADILGGMGVKNALRDIAEEVDEERLNDAVRRILIAKFKLGIFENPYVSVEEAEAIVGSEAHKAVAKEAAVKSFTLVKYENAASLEGQSFIVAGELAADVRCLSSGWTAKEPVEIAGTTILEALQAKAGEDKVTYITDAADVPADLAGVTAVVVVGEKSGTHDPAWGAATLEFPEKQVELINALDKAGANVVAVVVMNRAYVLTPIAEAADSVLLVYRPGVTCGAEAVADCLFGETAITGKLPFQIPASMDQVLAQREDLPKDIADPLYEYGFGIDAEGFGR
;
A
#
# COMPACT_ATOMS: atom_id res chain seq x y z
N MET A 1 47.59 -42.43 -41.19
CA MET A 1 47.27 -40.99 -41.34
C MET A 1 46.20 -40.66 -42.39
N LYS A 2 46.05 -41.39 -43.49
CA LYS A 2 44.96 -41.11 -44.45
C LYS A 2 43.59 -41.66 -44.07
N ALA A 3 43.50 -42.66 -43.23
CA ALA A 3 42.22 -43.20 -42.72
C ALA A 3 41.57 -42.33 -41.64
N ILE A 4 42.35 -41.70 -40.75
CA ILE A 4 41.88 -40.83 -39.70
C ILE A 4 41.28 -39.52 -40.25
N LYS A 5 41.83 -38.99 -41.37
CA LYS A 5 41.27 -37.78 -41.98
C LYS A 5 39.93 -38.02 -42.70
N ARG A 6 39.62 -39.24 -43.16
CA ARG A 6 38.36 -39.58 -43.81
C ARG A 6 37.23 -39.80 -42.77
N VAL A 7 37.56 -40.31 -41.60
CA VAL A 7 36.58 -40.47 -40.51
C VAL A 7 36.22 -39.10 -39.90
N ALA A 8 37.21 -38.21 -39.70
CA ALA A 8 36.95 -36.87 -39.21
C ALA A 8 36.10 -36.01 -40.18
N SER A 9 36.31 -36.17 -41.52
CA SER A 9 35.50 -35.47 -42.54
C SER A 9 34.06 -36.02 -42.62
N LEU A 10 33.84 -37.32 -42.35
CA LEU A 10 32.50 -37.90 -42.34
C LEU A 10 31.73 -37.51 -41.07
N ILE A 11 32.41 -37.39 -39.94
CA ILE A 11 31.78 -36.94 -38.69
C ILE A 11 31.43 -35.44 -38.77
N LEU A 12 32.26 -34.62 -39.42
CA LEU A 12 31.95 -33.20 -39.60
C LEU A 12 30.82 -32.98 -40.63
N ALA A 13 30.73 -33.83 -41.67
CA ALA A 13 29.64 -33.77 -42.64
C ALA A 13 28.31 -34.30 -42.06
N LEU A 14 28.35 -35.27 -41.13
CA LEU A 14 27.15 -35.73 -40.41
C LEU A 14 26.67 -34.72 -39.36
N ALA A 15 27.59 -33.98 -38.73
CA ALA A 15 27.24 -32.89 -37.81
C ALA A 15 26.66 -31.66 -38.52
N LEU A 16 27.04 -31.38 -39.80
CA LEU A 16 26.45 -30.29 -40.58
C LEU A 16 25.12 -30.65 -41.25
N VAL A 17 24.80 -31.92 -41.41
CA VAL A 17 23.48 -32.37 -41.94
C VAL A 17 22.48 -32.59 -40.80
N LEU A 18 22.93 -32.74 -39.57
CA LEU A 18 22.06 -32.80 -38.37
C LEU A 18 21.81 -31.41 -37.74
N GLY A 19 22.49 -30.37 -38.20
CA GLY A 19 22.35 -28.99 -37.69
C GLY A 19 21.34 -28.11 -38.45
N THR A 20 20.66 -28.63 -39.47
CA THR A 20 19.63 -27.90 -40.24
C THR A 20 18.29 -28.63 -40.30
N GLY A 21 17.94 -29.32 -39.21
CA GLY A 21 16.70 -30.08 -39.14
C GLY A 21 16.23 -30.36 -37.73
N ILE A 22 16.48 -29.44 -36.80
CA ILE A 22 15.64 -29.30 -35.62
C ILE A 22 14.75 -28.07 -35.88
N LEU A 23 13.85 -28.22 -36.85
CA LEU A 23 12.51 -27.73 -36.65
C LEU A 23 12.01 -28.51 -35.45
N SER A 24 11.99 -27.89 -34.28
CA SER A 24 11.27 -28.33 -33.14
C SER A 24 9.86 -28.64 -33.66
N ALA A 25 9.54 -29.95 -33.80
CA ALA A 25 8.15 -30.34 -33.73
C ALA A 25 7.74 -29.91 -32.31
N ALA A 26 7.17 -28.74 -32.17
CA ALA A 26 6.37 -28.38 -31.01
C ALA A 26 5.41 -29.57 -30.84
N ALA A 27 5.45 -30.22 -29.72
CA ALA A 27 4.37 -31.11 -29.33
C ALA A 27 3.08 -30.34 -29.62
N GLU A 28 2.12 -30.94 -30.28
CA GLU A 28 0.75 -30.43 -30.40
C GLU A 28 0.14 -30.39 -28.99
N GLY A 29 0.59 -29.43 -28.16
CA GLY A 29 -0.08 -29.04 -26.96
C GLY A 29 -1.26 -28.17 -27.40
N THR A 30 -2.45 -28.56 -27.04
CA THR A 30 -3.61 -27.68 -27.13
C THR A 30 -3.40 -26.58 -26.12
N TYR A 31 -3.04 -25.37 -26.58
CA TYR A 31 -3.01 -24.18 -25.75
C TYR A 31 -4.45 -23.77 -25.39
N GLU A 32 -4.64 -23.26 -24.18
CA GLU A 32 -5.89 -22.65 -23.79
C GLU A 32 -5.87 -21.18 -24.23
N GLN A 33 -6.87 -20.76 -25.00
CA GLN A 33 -6.98 -19.38 -25.49
C GLN A 33 -7.25 -18.45 -24.30
N PRO A 34 -6.37 -17.47 -24.01
CA PRO A 34 -6.68 -16.47 -22.99
C PRO A 34 -7.82 -15.56 -23.45
N GLU A 35 -8.46 -14.89 -22.49
CA GLU A 35 -9.39 -13.82 -22.80
C GLU A 35 -8.64 -12.66 -23.48
N LEU A 36 -9.05 -12.30 -24.69
CA LEU A 36 -8.47 -11.19 -25.44
C LEU A 36 -9.50 -10.07 -25.56
N VAL A 37 -9.16 -8.90 -25.07
CA VAL A 37 -9.96 -7.68 -25.25
C VAL A 37 -9.13 -6.63 -25.96
N ALA A 38 -9.56 -6.22 -27.13
CA ALA A 38 -8.96 -5.12 -27.91
C ALA A 38 -10.06 -4.07 -28.15
N LYS A 39 -9.76 -2.81 -27.85
CA LYS A 39 -10.64 -1.66 -28.08
C LYS A 39 -10.19 -0.81 -29.26
N VAL A 40 -8.90 -0.82 -29.55
CA VAL A 40 -8.26 0.01 -30.59
C VAL A 40 -7.55 -0.86 -31.63
N LYS A 41 -6.80 -1.86 -31.19
CA LYS A 41 -5.98 -2.72 -32.08
C LYS A 41 -6.80 -3.87 -32.67
N ASN A 42 -6.31 -4.43 -33.77
CA ASN A 42 -6.95 -5.56 -34.45
C ASN A 42 -6.64 -6.89 -33.74
N ILE A 43 -7.54 -7.87 -33.95
CA ILE A 43 -7.30 -9.27 -33.61
C ILE A 43 -7.03 -10.04 -34.90
N ILE A 44 -5.91 -10.78 -34.95
CA ILE A 44 -5.52 -11.68 -36.04
C ILE A 44 -5.67 -13.14 -35.63
N GLU A 45 -5.86 -14.03 -36.60
CA GLU A 45 -5.94 -15.47 -36.38
C GLU A 45 -4.74 -16.18 -37.02
N VAL A 46 -3.98 -16.92 -36.20
CA VAL A 46 -2.85 -17.72 -36.65
C VAL A 46 -2.93 -19.12 -36.02
N ASP A 47 -2.82 -20.16 -36.83
CA ASP A 47 -2.87 -21.57 -36.40
C ASP A 47 -4.16 -21.96 -35.61
N GLY A 48 -5.24 -21.24 -35.85
CA GLY A 48 -6.54 -21.47 -35.17
C GLY A 48 -6.66 -20.84 -33.80
N TYR A 49 -5.73 -19.96 -33.40
CA TYR A 49 -5.76 -19.14 -32.22
C TYR A 49 -5.82 -17.65 -32.56
N GLN A 50 -6.41 -16.86 -31.66
CA GLN A 50 -6.51 -15.40 -31.81
C GLN A 50 -5.37 -14.70 -31.06
N PHE A 51 -4.89 -13.58 -31.60
CA PHE A 51 -3.83 -12.73 -31.06
C PHE A 51 -4.16 -11.26 -31.32
N LYS A 52 -3.70 -10.36 -30.47
CA LYS A 52 -3.74 -8.92 -30.75
C LYS A 52 -2.59 -8.55 -31.67
N ASP A 53 -2.87 -7.84 -32.75
CA ASP A 53 -1.88 -7.19 -33.61
C ASP A 53 -1.57 -5.80 -33.04
N LEU A 54 -0.64 -5.77 -32.05
CA LEU A 54 -0.39 -4.60 -31.21
C LEU A 54 0.38 -3.48 -31.93
N ASN A 55 1.10 -3.81 -33.00
CA ASN A 55 1.84 -2.86 -33.83
C ASN A 55 1.20 -2.59 -35.20
N ASP A 56 0.01 -3.14 -35.47
CA ASP A 56 -0.78 -2.99 -36.69
C ASP A 56 -0.03 -3.40 -37.98
N ASN A 57 0.90 -4.36 -37.89
CA ASN A 57 1.67 -4.82 -39.07
C ASN A 57 0.99 -5.97 -39.86
N GLY A 58 -0.03 -6.60 -39.26
CA GLY A 58 -0.79 -7.71 -39.85
C GLY A 58 -0.06 -9.07 -39.79
N GLU A 59 1.04 -9.17 -39.06
CA GLU A 59 1.83 -10.38 -38.83
C GLU A 59 1.85 -10.67 -37.30
N LEU A 60 1.98 -11.92 -36.90
CA LEU A 60 2.14 -12.28 -35.50
C LEU A 60 3.60 -12.14 -35.09
N ASP A 61 3.91 -11.10 -34.32
CA ASP A 61 5.22 -10.91 -33.71
C ASP A 61 5.40 -11.79 -32.44
N PRO A 62 6.64 -12.19 -32.10
CA PRO A 62 6.85 -13.01 -30.91
C PRO A 62 6.32 -12.37 -29.59
N TYR A 63 6.32 -11.04 -29.44
CA TYR A 63 5.81 -10.41 -28.23
C TYR A 63 4.27 -10.46 -28.12
N GLU A 64 3.57 -10.64 -29.24
CA GLU A 64 2.11 -10.78 -29.34
C GLU A 64 1.67 -12.22 -29.12
N ASP A 65 2.58 -13.18 -29.30
CA ASP A 65 2.29 -14.61 -29.16
C ASP A 65 2.27 -15.03 -27.67
N TRP A 66 1.10 -15.04 -27.09
CA TRP A 66 0.87 -15.44 -25.69
C TRP A 66 1.23 -16.90 -25.38
N ARG A 67 1.55 -17.73 -26.40
CA ARG A 67 2.03 -19.11 -26.22
C ARG A 67 3.53 -19.16 -25.84
N LEU A 68 4.26 -18.07 -26.06
CA LEU A 68 5.68 -17.94 -25.68
C LEU A 68 5.81 -17.51 -24.21
N THR A 69 7.00 -17.74 -23.66
CA THR A 69 7.28 -17.33 -22.27
C THR A 69 7.33 -15.80 -22.14
N PRO A 70 7.03 -15.25 -20.96
CA PRO A 70 7.17 -13.80 -20.70
C PRO A 70 8.55 -13.26 -21.04
N GLU A 71 9.61 -14.03 -20.81
CA GLU A 71 11.00 -13.68 -21.14
C GLU A 71 11.23 -13.59 -22.65
N GLU A 72 10.76 -14.56 -23.44
CA GLU A 72 10.88 -14.55 -24.89
C GLU A 72 10.11 -13.38 -25.51
N ARG A 73 8.92 -13.10 -25.00
CA ARG A 73 8.09 -11.96 -25.41
C ARG A 73 8.77 -10.63 -25.08
N ALA A 74 9.29 -10.48 -23.85
CA ALA A 74 10.00 -9.28 -23.40
C ALA A 74 11.27 -9.02 -24.23
N ASP A 75 12.07 -10.05 -24.51
CA ASP A 75 13.29 -9.91 -25.30
C ASP A 75 12.99 -9.47 -26.74
N ASN A 76 11.91 -9.97 -27.33
CA ASN A 76 11.47 -9.53 -28.66
C ASN A 76 11.00 -8.07 -28.64
N LEU A 77 10.05 -7.71 -27.73
CA LEU A 77 9.51 -6.36 -27.64
C LEU A 77 10.62 -5.33 -27.38
N LEU A 78 11.55 -5.63 -26.46
CA LEU A 78 12.69 -4.78 -26.14
C LEU A 78 13.54 -4.47 -27.37
N SER A 79 13.69 -5.44 -28.31
CA SER A 79 14.42 -5.26 -29.54
C SER A 79 13.75 -4.34 -30.58
N LEU A 80 12.44 -4.12 -30.42
CA LEU A 80 11.64 -3.25 -31.30
C LEU A 80 11.57 -1.81 -30.75
N MET A 81 11.84 -1.62 -29.46
CA MET A 81 11.69 -0.33 -28.78
C MET A 81 12.85 0.63 -29.10
N SER A 82 12.53 1.90 -29.30
CA SER A 82 13.51 2.99 -29.30
C SER A 82 14.02 3.31 -27.88
N VAL A 83 15.11 4.05 -27.77
CA VAL A 83 15.66 4.50 -26.48
C VAL A 83 14.64 5.36 -25.72
N GLU A 84 13.91 6.22 -26.42
CA GLU A 84 12.85 7.06 -25.87
C GLU A 84 11.71 6.23 -25.32
N GLN A 85 11.24 5.21 -26.04
CA GLN A 85 10.20 4.30 -25.58
C GLN A 85 10.65 3.47 -24.35
N LYS A 86 11.91 3.04 -24.30
CA LYS A 86 12.49 2.40 -23.12
C LYS A 86 12.49 3.34 -21.91
N ALA A 87 12.92 4.59 -22.11
CA ALA A 87 12.94 5.59 -21.04
C ALA A 87 11.53 5.90 -20.49
N THR A 88 10.52 5.99 -21.36
CA THR A 88 9.14 6.26 -20.92
C THR A 88 8.49 5.06 -20.24
N GLN A 89 8.94 3.81 -20.50
CA GLN A 89 8.49 2.65 -19.73
C GLN A 89 8.98 2.66 -18.27
N MET A 90 10.06 3.36 -17.96
CA MET A 90 10.52 3.55 -16.57
C MET A 90 9.75 4.68 -15.85
N ALA A 91 8.95 5.48 -16.58
CA ALA A 91 8.21 6.60 -16.00
C ALA A 91 7.01 6.11 -15.19
N HIS A 92 6.92 6.60 -13.94
CA HIS A 92 5.77 6.40 -13.06
C HIS A 92 5.10 7.74 -12.81
N LEU A 93 4.10 8.04 -13.62
CA LEU A 93 3.36 9.31 -13.58
C LEU A 93 2.52 9.39 -12.31
N THR A 94 2.18 10.61 -11.88
CA THR A 94 1.05 10.83 -10.97
C THR A 94 -0.15 11.28 -11.80
N LEU A 95 -1.29 10.61 -11.66
CA LEU A 95 -2.52 10.89 -12.42
C LEU A 95 -3.20 12.17 -11.92
N VAL A 96 -2.53 13.31 -12.14
CA VAL A 96 -3.11 14.64 -11.95
C VAL A 96 -3.13 15.33 -13.30
N ASN A 97 -4.31 15.69 -13.82
CA ASN A 97 -4.46 16.32 -15.13
C ASN A 97 -3.76 15.56 -16.26
N CYS A 98 -3.90 14.23 -16.29
CA CYS A 98 -3.28 13.37 -17.30
C CYS A 98 -3.75 13.74 -18.73
N LYS A 99 -2.87 13.49 -19.71
CA LYS A 99 -3.10 13.77 -21.11
C LYS A 99 -2.98 12.50 -21.92
N GLU A 100 -3.89 12.32 -22.88
CA GLU A 100 -3.84 11.24 -23.85
C GLU A 100 -2.44 11.05 -24.46
N THR A 101 -1.76 12.14 -24.83
CA THR A 101 -0.41 12.09 -25.45
C THR A 101 0.67 11.47 -24.56
N TRP A 102 0.47 11.39 -23.24
CA TRP A 102 1.41 10.70 -22.35
C TRP A 102 1.40 9.18 -22.53
N PHE A 103 0.28 8.65 -23.00
CA PHE A 103 0.05 7.22 -23.21
C PHE A 103 0.04 6.85 -24.70
N ALA A 104 -0.72 7.56 -25.54
CA ALA A 104 -0.80 7.28 -26.98
C ALA A 104 0.52 7.58 -27.72
N ASP A 105 1.15 8.72 -27.49
CA ASP A 105 2.36 9.13 -28.18
C ASP A 105 3.63 8.62 -27.51
N SER A 106 3.68 8.68 -26.16
CA SER A 106 4.89 8.42 -25.38
C SER A 106 4.89 7.10 -24.66
N ASN A 107 3.75 6.44 -24.55
CA ASN A 107 3.55 5.12 -23.94
C ASN A 107 4.20 5.00 -22.54
N ALA A 108 3.79 5.87 -21.59
CA ALA A 108 4.25 5.85 -20.21
C ALA A 108 3.98 4.49 -19.55
N GLY A 109 4.97 3.98 -18.78
CA GLY A 109 4.93 2.62 -18.26
C GLY A 109 4.00 2.42 -17.07
N PHE A 110 3.92 3.42 -16.17
CA PHE A 110 3.19 3.36 -14.90
C PHE A 110 2.47 4.65 -14.61
N ALA A 111 1.39 4.56 -13.83
CA ALA A 111 0.66 5.71 -13.36
C ALA A 111 0.09 5.48 -11.95
N LEU A 112 0.46 6.37 -11.01
CA LEU A 112 -0.08 6.38 -9.65
C LEU A 112 -1.47 7.01 -9.67
N VAL A 113 -2.44 6.25 -9.22
CA VAL A 113 -3.77 6.72 -8.86
C VAL A 113 -3.66 7.41 -7.50
N TYR A 114 -3.68 8.74 -7.51
CA TYR A 114 -3.48 9.58 -6.34
C TYR A 114 -4.55 10.67 -6.29
N GLU A 115 -5.10 10.93 -5.12
CA GLU A 115 -6.23 11.82 -4.88
C GLU A 115 -7.52 11.44 -5.64
N LEU A 116 -8.61 12.08 -5.30
CA LEU A 116 -9.94 11.88 -5.87
C LEU A 116 -10.04 12.46 -7.30
N ILE A 117 -9.22 11.97 -8.22
CA ILE A 117 -9.31 12.28 -9.65
C ILE A 117 -10.68 11.82 -10.21
N PHE A 118 -11.39 11.04 -9.42
CA PHE A 118 -12.60 10.31 -9.79
C PHE A 118 -13.85 10.86 -9.15
N GLU A 119 -13.96 12.20 -9.00
CA GLU A 119 -15.29 12.79 -8.86
C GLU A 119 -15.97 12.67 -10.22
N ALA A 120 -17.01 11.83 -10.29
CA ALA A 120 -17.87 11.84 -11.45
C ALA A 120 -18.32 13.28 -11.70
N PRO A 121 -18.27 13.80 -12.94
CA PRO A 121 -18.74 15.13 -13.21
C PRO A 121 -20.20 15.24 -12.73
N GLU A 122 -20.53 16.34 -12.04
CA GLU A 122 -21.94 16.62 -11.78
C GLU A 122 -22.68 16.62 -13.12
N PRO A 123 -23.85 15.95 -13.22
CA PRO A 123 -24.60 15.98 -14.44
C PRO A 123 -24.80 17.44 -14.84
N GLU A 124 -24.35 17.81 -16.04
CA GLU A 124 -24.61 19.14 -16.60
C GLU A 124 -26.12 19.31 -16.62
N ASP A 125 -26.65 20.34 -15.93
CA ASP A 125 -28.03 20.73 -16.06
C ASP A 125 -28.22 21.19 -17.52
N ASP A 126 -28.78 20.32 -18.37
CA ASP A 126 -29.10 20.58 -19.76
C ASP A 126 -30.18 21.67 -19.85
N GLU A 127 -29.79 22.93 -19.65
CA GLU A 127 -30.60 24.11 -19.98
C GLU A 127 -29.96 24.89 -21.12
N ASP A 128 -29.68 24.29 -22.28
CA ASP A 128 -29.57 25.04 -23.55
C ASP A 128 -29.70 24.09 -24.74
N ASP A 129 -30.94 23.81 -25.07
CA ASP A 129 -31.39 23.15 -26.30
C ASP A 129 -31.17 24.09 -27.49
N TRP A 130 -30.10 23.87 -28.29
CA TRP A 130 -30.01 24.45 -29.65
C TRP A 130 -29.81 23.32 -30.66
N ASP A 131 -30.85 23.09 -31.44
CA ASP A 131 -30.91 22.24 -32.61
C ASP A 131 -29.67 22.38 -33.51
N ASP A 132 -28.81 21.34 -33.60
CA ASP A 132 -28.00 21.05 -34.77
C ASP A 132 -28.27 19.61 -35.20
N GLU A 133 -29.04 19.48 -36.29
CA GLU A 133 -29.38 18.21 -36.92
C GLU A 133 -28.18 17.67 -37.72
N ASP A 134 -27.96 16.33 -37.61
CA ASP A 134 -27.24 15.47 -38.54
C ASP A 134 -25.70 15.35 -38.42
N GLU A 135 -25.20 14.79 -37.31
CA GLU A 135 -24.11 13.80 -37.36
C GLU A 135 -24.57 12.57 -36.58
N GLU A 136 -24.44 11.36 -37.17
CA GLU A 136 -24.62 10.09 -36.43
C GLU A 136 -23.51 10.02 -35.39
N GLU A 137 -23.71 10.59 -34.18
CA GLU A 137 -22.87 10.37 -33.02
C GLU A 137 -23.04 8.90 -32.66
N GLU A 138 -21.94 8.12 -32.71
CA GLU A 138 -21.85 6.87 -31.94
C GLU A 138 -22.24 7.23 -30.51
N GLU A 139 -23.31 6.63 -29.99
CA GLU A 139 -23.74 6.86 -28.60
C GLU A 139 -22.55 6.59 -27.68
N ALA A 140 -21.93 7.64 -27.12
CA ALA A 140 -20.88 7.52 -26.14
C ALA A 140 -21.40 6.68 -24.97
N GLU A 141 -20.58 5.75 -24.46
CA GLU A 141 -20.95 4.99 -23.27
C GLU A 141 -21.27 5.99 -22.13
N PRO A 142 -22.41 5.82 -21.42
CA PRO A 142 -22.77 6.75 -20.35
C PRO A 142 -21.69 6.79 -19.27
N VAL A 143 -21.32 7.98 -18.84
CA VAL A 143 -20.35 8.19 -17.77
C VAL A 143 -20.96 7.67 -16.46
N PRO A 144 -20.26 6.78 -15.71
CA PRO A 144 -20.76 6.27 -14.44
C PRO A 144 -20.91 7.36 -13.37
N GLU A 145 -21.97 7.26 -12.56
CA GLU A 145 -22.27 8.24 -11.50
C GLU A 145 -21.54 7.95 -10.18
N THR A 146 -21.13 6.69 -9.95
CA THR A 146 -20.41 6.29 -8.74
C THR A 146 -18.91 6.60 -8.84
N ASN A 147 -18.23 6.85 -7.71
CA ASN A 147 -16.79 7.08 -7.70
C ASN A 147 -16.03 5.85 -8.25
N THR A 148 -16.41 4.66 -7.82
CA THR A 148 -15.79 3.39 -8.28
C THR A 148 -16.01 3.15 -9.76
N GLY A 149 -17.24 3.31 -10.24
CA GLY A 149 -17.57 3.13 -11.67
C GLY A 149 -16.81 4.13 -12.53
N TYR A 150 -16.75 5.40 -12.12
CA TYR A 150 -16.00 6.43 -12.82
C TYR A 150 -14.49 6.14 -12.83
N ALA A 151 -13.92 5.61 -11.73
CA ALA A 151 -12.52 5.18 -11.68
C ALA A 151 -12.24 4.09 -12.72
N ALA A 152 -13.03 3.01 -12.73
CA ALA A 152 -12.90 1.93 -13.71
C ALA A 152 -13.05 2.44 -15.15
N TYR A 153 -14.01 3.30 -15.42
CA TYR A 153 -14.22 3.93 -16.73
C TYR A 153 -12.99 4.74 -17.18
N LYS A 154 -12.46 5.62 -16.31
CA LYS A 154 -11.30 6.47 -16.65
C LYS A 154 -10.01 5.66 -16.81
N LEU A 155 -9.78 4.64 -15.99
CA LEU A 155 -8.60 3.79 -16.14
C LEU A 155 -8.69 2.94 -17.41
N ASN A 156 -9.88 2.49 -17.81
CA ASN A 156 -10.11 1.85 -19.11
C ASN A 156 -9.82 2.82 -20.28
N GLU A 157 -10.23 4.09 -20.19
CA GLU A 157 -9.92 5.12 -21.20
C GLU A 157 -8.41 5.29 -21.36
N ILE A 158 -7.64 5.37 -20.26
CA ILE A 158 -6.19 5.48 -20.30
C ILE A 158 -5.55 4.20 -20.90
N GLN A 159 -6.10 3.02 -20.63
CA GLN A 159 -5.65 1.78 -21.29
C GLN A 159 -5.91 1.83 -22.81
N GLN A 160 -7.02 2.40 -23.27
CA GLN A 160 -7.27 2.59 -24.71
C GLN A 160 -6.24 3.52 -25.35
N TRP A 161 -5.84 4.59 -24.68
CA TRP A 161 -4.76 5.47 -25.15
C TRP A 161 -3.43 4.72 -25.24
N SER A 162 -3.10 3.88 -24.25
CA SER A 162 -1.90 3.05 -24.28
C SER A 162 -1.96 2.00 -25.39
N GLU A 163 -3.10 1.36 -25.61
CA GLU A 163 -3.32 0.40 -26.69
C GLU A 163 -3.17 1.07 -28.06
N ALA A 164 -3.55 2.35 -28.22
CA ALA A 164 -3.40 3.13 -29.45
C ALA A 164 -1.93 3.47 -29.78
N SER A 165 -0.99 3.31 -28.85
CA SER A 165 0.43 3.59 -29.09
C SER A 165 1.05 2.67 -30.13
N GLU A 166 2.24 3.03 -30.62
CA GLU A 166 2.94 2.31 -31.70
C GLU A 166 3.13 0.80 -31.44
N LEU A 167 3.45 0.42 -30.18
CA LEU A 167 3.70 -0.97 -29.78
C LEU A 167 2.59 -1.53 -28.86
N GLY A 168 1.55 -0.76 -28.56
CA GLY A 168 0.40 -1.18 -27.78
C GLY A 168 0.73 -1.67 -26.38
N ILE A 169 1.79 -1.12 -25.73
CA ILE A 169 2.24 -1.57 -24.41
C ILE A 169 1.29 -1.01 -23.32
N PRO A 170 0.59 -1.86 -22.55
CA PRO A 170 -0.36 -1.41 -21.54
C PRO A 170 0.34 -0.72 -20.36
N VAL A 171 -0.35 0.24 -19.72
CA VAL A 171 0.12 0.90 -18.50
C VAL A 171 -0.20 0.05 -17.26
N ILE A 172 0.67 0.07 -16.24
CA ILE A 172 0.36 -0.44 -14.91
C ILE A 172 -0.09 0.73 -14.03
N PHE A 173 -1.31 0.64 -13.51
CA PHE A 173 -1.78 1.56 -12.46
C PHE A 173 -1.33 1.06 -11.10
N SER A 174 -0.88 2.00 -10.25
CA SER A 174 -0.51 1.77 -8.86
C SER A 174 -1.33 2.62 -7.91
N MET A 175 -1.34 2.27 -6.64
CA MET A 175 -1.99 3.03 -5.57
C MET A 175 -1.22 2.87 -4.27
N ASP A 176 -1.16 3.93 -3.43
CA ASP A 176 -0.79 3.79 -2.01
C ASP A 176 -1.92 3.09 -1.28
N THR A 177 -1.58 2.08 -0.48
CA THR A 177 -2.58 1.11 0.01
C THR A 177 -2.42 0.72 1.47
N GLU A 178 -1.76 1.55 2.28
CA GLU A 178 -1.54 1.30 3.72
C GLU A 178 -2.86 1.13 4.49
N ALA A 179 -3.92 1.84 4.08
CA ALA A 179 -5.26 1.73 4.63
C ALA A 179 -6.29 1.13 3.64
N GLY A 180 -5.85 0.26 2.72
CA GLY A 180 -6.69 -0.32 1.66
C GLY A 180 -6.70 0.52 0.39
N ALA A 181 -7.65 0.29 -0.51
CA ALA A 181 -7.81 1.07 -1.75
C ALA A 181 -8.45 2.46 -1.49
N ALA A 182 -7.97 3.16 -0.48
CA ALA A 182 -8.65 4.27 0.17
C ALA A 182 -8.67 5.57 -0.65
N PHE A 183 -8.04 5.65 -1.82
CA PHE A 183 -8.26 6.73 -2.77
C PHE A 183 -9.57 6.59 -3.56
N LEU A 184 -10.25 5.45 -3.45
CA LEU A 184 -11.61 5.25 -3.93
C LEU A 184 -12.57 5.53 -2.77
N LYS A 185 -13.51 6.49 -2.92
CA LYS A 185 -14.44 6.87 -1.85
C LYS A 185 -15.30 5.72 -1.32
N ASP A 186 -15.62 4.77 -2.21
CA ASP A 186 -16.50 3.63 -1.91
C ASP A 186 -15.75 2.42 -1.38
N ALA A 187 -14.40 2.43 -1.39
CA ALA A 187 -13.58 1.29 -1.00
C ALA A 187 -13.69 0.94 0.49
N THR A 188 -13.28 -0.27 0.82
CA THR A 188 -13.13 -0.70 2.20
C THR A 188 -11.84 -0.14 2.79
N PHE A 189 -11.96 0.86 3.68
CA PHE A 189 -10.82 1.33 4.47
C PHE A 189 -10.46 0.26 5.50
N LEU A 190 -9.27 -0.30 5.35
CA LEU A 190 -8.75 -1.34 6.22
C LEU A 190 -8.13 -0.73 7.49
N PRO A 191 -8.08 -1.49 8.61
CA PRO A 191 -7.23 -1.13 9.74
C PRO A 191 -5.75 -1.07 9.33
N ASP A 192 -5.05 -0.02 9.77
CA ASP A 192 -3.63 0.20 9.48
C ASP A 192 -2.76 -0.98 9.97
N GLU A 193 -1.51 -1.12 9.47
CA GLU A 193 -0.61 -2.22 9.81
C GLU A 193 -0.36 -2.34 11.33
N ILE A 194 -0.33 -1.24 12.08
CA ILE A 194 -0.22 -1.25 13.54
C ILE A 194 -1.37 -2.07 14.20
N ASN A 195 -2.59 -1.98 13.66
CA ASN A 195 -3.72 -2.78 14.10
C ASN A 195 -3.52 -4.26 13.74
N GLN A 196 -3.03 -4.52 12.53
CA GLN A 196 -2.75 -5.88 12.07
C GLN A 196 -1.67 -6.54 12.95
N GLY A 197 -0.64 -5.79 13.34
CA GLY A 197 0.37 -6.21 14.31
C GLY A 197 -0.22 -6.48 15.70
N ALA A 198 -1.12 -5.62 16.19
CA ALA A 198 -1.79 -5.84 17.48
C ALA A 198 -2.72 -7.08 17.47
N ALA A 199 -3.33 -7.40 16.34
CA ALA A 199 -4.09 -8.64 16.15
C ALA A 199 -3.19 -9.89 16.06
N ASN A 200 -1.98 -9.75 15.53
CA ASN A 200 -0.98 -10.80 15.35
C ASN A 200 -1.56 -12.10 14.74
N ASP A 201 -2.29 -11.97 13.65
CA ASP A 201 -3.00 -13.06 12.98
C ASP A 201 -2.68 -13.04 11.49
N ALA A 202 -1.72 -13.87 11.06
CA ALA A 202 -1.26 -13.93 9.67
C ALA A 202 -2.37 -14.36 8.68
N ASP A 203 -3.35 -15.16 9.11
CA ASP A 203 -4.48 -15.52 8.27
C ASP A 203 -5.41 -14.32 8.07
N LEU A 204 -5.60 -13.52 9.10
CA LEU A 204 -6.35 -12.27 9.01
C LEU A 204 -5.65 -11.26 8.07
N VAL A 205 -4.33 -11.09 8.20
CA VAL A 205 -3.53 -10.24 7.29
C VAL A 205 -3.65 -10.72 5.84
N ARG A 206 -3.61 -12.04 5.61
CA ARG A 206 -3.86 -12.61 4.27
C ARG A 206 -5.22 -12.20 3.74
N ARG A 207 -6.29 -12.38 4.51
CA ARG A 207 -7.67 -12.03 4.09
C ARG A 207 -7.85 -10.53 3.86
N LEU A 208 -7.19 -9.65 4.64
CA LEU A 208 -7.20 -8.20 4.40
C LEU A 208 -6.55 -7.85 3.06
N ASN A 209 -5.40 -8.46 2.75
CA ASN A 209 -4.72 -8.24 1.49
C ASN A 209 -5.40 -8.91 0.29
N GLU A 210 -6.19 -9.97 0.50
CA GLU A 210 -7.11 -10.51 -0.51
C GLU A 210 -8.23 -9.51 -0.82
N VAL A 211 -8.85 -8.88 0.20
CA VAL A 211 -9.81 -7.78 0.00
C VAL A 211 -9.19 -6.64 -0.78
N LEU A 212 -7.99 -6.19 -0.37
CA LEU A 212 -7.25 -5.14 -1.07
C LEU A 212 -7.01 -5.51 -2.54
N LYS A 213 -6.52 -6.71 -2.81
CA LYS A 213 -6.27 -7.21 -4.17
C LYS A 213 -7.55 -7.18 -5.03
N GLU A 214 -8.67 -7.69 -4.49
CA GLU A 214 -9.94 -7.75 -5.20
C GLU A 214 -10.45 -6.35 -5.55
N GLU A 215 -10.38 -5.39 -4.63
CA GLU A 215 -10.81 -4.00 -4.89
C GLU A 215 -9.90 -3.27 -5.89
N LEU A 216 -8.58 -3.45 -5.80
CA LEU A 216 -7.63 -2.88 -6.75
C LEU A 216 -7.84 -3.43 -8.16
N MET A 217 -7.92 -4.76 -8.29
CA MET A 217 -8.13 -5.41 -9.59
C MET A 217 -9.46 -5.03 -10.22
N ALA A 218 -10.50 -4.87 -9.43
CA ALA A 218 -11.83 -4.49 -9.90
C ALA A 218 -11.84 -3.15 -10.65
N VAL A 219 -10.97 -2.22 -10.29
CA VAL A 219 -10.83 -0.93 -11.00
C VAL A 219 -9.64 -0.89 -11.97
N GLY A 220 -8.91 -1.99 -12.15
CA GLY A 220 -7.78 -2.08 -13.08
C GLY A 220 -6.41 -1.70 -12.49
N VAL A 221 -6.31 -1.45 -11.19
CA VAL A 221 -5.03 -1.23 -10.49
C VAL A 221 -4.31 -2.56 -10.30
N ARG A 222 -3.04 -2.65 -10.75
CA ARG A 222 -2.26 -3.89 -10.75
C ARG A 222 -0.96 -3.80 -9.93
N MET A 223 -0.78 -2.73 -9.13
CA MET A 223 0.37 -2.54 -8.27
C MET A 223 -0.04 -1.81 -6.98
N ALA A 224 0.21 -2.44 -5.84
CA ALA A 224 0.06 -1.86 -4.51
C ALA A 224 1.41 -1.33 -4.03
N LEU A 225 1.46 -0.09 -3.53
CA LEU A 225 2.65 0.49 -2.91
C LEU A 225 2.68 0.14 -1.41
N SER A 226 2.52 -1.13 -1.12
CA SER A 226 2.53 -1.78 0.19
C SER A 226 2.91 -3.27 0.04
N PRO A 227 3.13 -4.01 1.15
CA PRO A 227 3.13 -3.62 2.56
C PRO A 227 4.44 -2.98 3.03
N ASP A 228 4.41 -2.37 4.22
CA ASP A 228 5.58 -1.78 4.86
C ASP A 228 6.32 -2.83 5.71
N ALA A 229 7.59 -3.09 5.36
CA ALA A 229 8.46 -4.00 6.10
C ALA A 229 9.35 -3.27 7.12
N ASP A 230 9.06 -2.00 7.36
CA ASP A 230 9.80 -1.19 8.33
C ASP A 230 9.61 -1.73 9.75
N LEU A 231 10.71 -1.89 10.47
CA LEU A 231 10.69 -2.31 11.87
C LEU A 231 10.50 -1.08 12.77
N MET A 232 9.50 -1.09 13.63
CA MET A 232 9.30 -0.02 14.61
C MET A 232 10.46 0.00 15.60
N THR A 233 11.35 0.99 15.54
CA THR A 233 12.46 1.11 16.47
C THR A 233 12.46 2.44 17.19
N ASP A 234 12.21 3.56 16.51
CA ASP A 234 12.00 4.83 17.19
C ASP A 234 10.50 5.08 17.40
N PRO A 235 10.00 5.10 18.64
CA PRO A 235 8.57 5.33 18.93
C PRO A 235 8.11 6.74 18.57
N ARG A 236 9.02 7.68 18.30
CA ARG A 236 8.70 9.06 17.91
C ARG A 236 8.37 9.20 16.42
N TRP A 237 8.79 8.25 15.58
CA TRP A 237 8.57 8.33 14.15
C TRP A 237 7.07 8.34 13.81
N GLY A 238 6.67 9.33 13.02
CA GLY A 238 5.25 9.59 12.71
C GLY A 238 4.57 8.52 11.87
N ARG A 239 5.35 7.66 11.17
CA ARG A 239 4.83 6.60 10.29
C ARG A 239 4.76 5.21 10.95
N ASN A 240 4.90 5.12 12.26
CA ASN A 240 4.81 3.83 12.95
C ASN A 240 3.45 3.12 12.76
N GLN A 241 2.36 3.83 12.40
CA GLN A 241 1.09 3.18 12.07
C GLN A 241 1.13 2.35 10.79
N GLU A 242 2.08 2.63 9.88
CA GLU A 242 2.30 1.89 8.64
C GLU A 242 3.15 0.63 8.87
N CYS A 243 3.60 0.38 10.10
CA CYS A 243 4.43 -0.76 10.46
C CYS A 243 3.65 -1.76 11.30
N TYR A 244 3.95 -3.05 11.17
CA TYR A 244 3.30 -4.09 11.96
C TYR A 244 3.74 -4.11 13.42
N SER A 245 5.04 -3.98 13.70
CA SER A 245 5.58 -4.20 15.06
C SER A 245 7.05 -3.79 15.19
N GLU A 246 7.52 -3.74 16.45
CA GLU A 246 8.95 -3.76 16.79
C GLU A 246 9.51 -5.19 16.87
N ASP A 247 8.69 -6.22 16.72
CA ASP A 247 9.10 -7.62 16.77
C ASP A 247 9.46 -8.15 15.39
N VAL A 248 10.72 -8.54 15.21
CA VAL A 248 11.27 -8.99 13.94
C VAL A 248 10.51 -10.21 13.38
N GLU A 249 10.23 -11.23 14.24
CA GLU A 249 9.56 -12.47 13.82
C GLU A 249 8.11 -12.19 13.39
N MET A 250 7.44 -11.26 14.06
CA MET A 250 6.10 -10.82 13.67
C MET A 250 6.13 -10.13 12.31
N VAL A 251 7.04 -9.17 12.10
CA VAL A 251 7.19 -8.46 10.81
C VAL A 251 7.46 -9.46 9.69
N GLU A 252 8.43 -10.37 9.85
CA GLU A 252 8.71 -11.42 8.86
C GLU A 252 7.47 -12.25 8.50
N THR A 253 6.69 -12.64 9.51
CA THR A 253 5.50 -13.49 9.33
C THR A 253 4.38 -12.75 8.61
N LEU A 254 4.09 -11.50 9.00
CA LEU A 254 2.96 -10.74 8.46
C LEU A 254 3.26 -10.19 7.06
N ILE A 255 4.50 -9.80 6.79
CA ILE A 255 4.95 -9.40 5.44
C ILE A 255 4.77 -10.54 4.44
N VAL A 256 5.17 -11.76 4.79
CA VAL A 256 4.98 -12.93 3.91
C VAL A 256 3.49 -13.15 3.62
N ALA A 257 2.64 -13.06 4.65
CA ALA A 257 1.19 -13.22 4.48
C ALA A 257 0.58 -12.17 3.53
N ALA A 258 1.02 -10.92 3.63
CA ALA A 258 0.57 -9.82 2.77
C ALA A 258 1.05 -9.99 1.32
N VAL A 259 2.35 -10.25 1.12
CA VAL A 259 2.93 -10.45 -0.23
C VAL A 259 2.28 -11.64 -0.96
N GLU A 260 2.15 -12.79 -0.27
CA GLU A 260 1.52 -13.98 -0.86
C GLU A 260 0.04 -13.74 -1.23
N ALA A 261 -0.70 -12.95 -0.46
CA ALA A 261 -2.09 -12.63 -0.73
C ALA A 261 -2.23 -11.70 -1.96
N LEU A 262 -1.45 -10.62 -2.01
CA LEU A 262 -1.47 -9.68 -3.13
C LEU A 262 -1.06 -10.35 -4.45
N GLN A 263 -0.01 -11.14 -4.42
CA GLN A 263 0.52 -11.77 -5.64
C GLN A 263 -0.15 -13.11 -5.99
N GLY A 264 -0.84 -13.73 -5.03
CA GLY A 264 -1.44 -15.06 -5.21
C GLY A 264 -0.42 -16.19 -5.15
N GLY A 265 0.82 -15.92 -4.71
CA GLY A 265 1.93 -16.88 -4.61
C GLY A 265 3.29 -16.24 -4.83
N ASN A 266 4.30 -17.08 -5.12
CA ASN A 266 5.70 -16.64 -5.24
C ASN A 266 6.05 -16.06 -6.63
N ASP A 267 5.12 -16.04 -7.57
CA ASP A 267 5.32 -15.47 -8.91
C ASP A 267 4.04 -14.75 -9.36
N LEU A 268 4.17 -13.79 -10.25
CA LEU A 268 3.04 -13.06 -10.81
C LEU A 268 2.24 -13.94 -11.80
N THR A 269 0.94 -13.74 -11.77
CA THR A 269 -0.04 -14.38 -12.65
C THR A 269 -1.07 -13.33 -13.11
N PRO A 270 -1.97 -13.63 -14.05
CA PRO A 270 -3.06 -12.72 -14.40
C PRO A 270 -3.95 -12.31 -13.22
N ASP A 271 -4.00 -13.08 -12.16
CA ASP A 271 -4.77 -12.78 -10.94
C ASP A 271 -3.95 -12.07 -9.84
N SER A 272 -2.77 -11.55 -10.18
CA SER A 272 -1.87 -10.89 -9.22
C SER A 272 -2.01 -9.38 -9.24
N VAL A 273 -1.77 -8.78 -8.07
CA VAL A 273 -1.36 -7.38 -7.89
C VAL A 273 0.11 -7.39 -7.45
N ILE A 274 0.96 -6.58 -8.07
CA ILE A 274 2.35 -6.41 -7.65
C ILE A 274 2.37 -5.85 -6.23
N ALA A 275 2.99 -6.57 -5.30
CA ALA A 275 3.33 -6.03 -3.99
C ALA A 275 4.64 -5.24 -4.08
N THR A 276 4.67 -4.04 -3.50
CA THR A 276 5.87 -3.18 -3.45
C THR A 276 6.27 -3.00 -1.99
N VAL A 277 7.17 -3.84 -1.52
CA VAL A 277 7.61 -3.81 -0.12
C VAL A 277 8.55 -2.62 0.12
N LYS A 278 8.25 -1.82 1.15
CA LYS A 278 8.91 -0.55 1.47
C LYS A 278 9.18 -0.41 2.97
N HIS A 279 10.09 0.47 3.43
CA HIS A 279 11.02 1.27 2.61
C HIS A 279 12.45 0.76 2.84
N PHE A 280 13.03 0.12 1.88
CA PHE A 280 14.36 -0.51 1.99
C PHE A 280 15.47 0.54 2.26
N PRO A 281 16.44 0.28 3.18
CA PRO A 281 16.69 -0.95 3.94
C PRO A 281 16.02 -1.00 5.33
N GLY A 282 15.01 -0.20 5.61
CA GLY A 282 14.26 -0.10 6.85
C GLY A 282 14.22 1.33 7.37
N ALA A 283 13.06 2.00 7.25
CA ALA A 283 12.90 3.41 7.59
C ALA A 283 12.58 3.67 9.08
N GLY A 284 12.36 2.64 9.91
CA GLY A 284 11.99 2.82 11.31
C GLY A 284 13.06 3.49 12.20
N ALA A 285 14.33 3.50 11.76
CA ALA A 285 15.46 4.07 12.50
C ALA A 285 15.78 5.53 12.09
N GLN A 286 14.77 6.40 12.10
CA GLN A 286 14.94 7.82 11.76
C GLN A 286 15.67 8.58 12.87
N GLN A 287 16.67 9.37 12.53
CA GLN A 287 17.38 10.18 13.52
C GLN A 287 16.42 11.13 14.25
N ASP A 288 16.45 11.09 15.59
CA ASP A 288 15.56 11.86 16.46
C ASP A 288 14.05 11.58 16.25
N GLY A 289 13.68 10.48 15.57
CA GLY A 289 12.31 10.15 15.20
C GLY A 289 11.70 11.09 14.16
N VAL A 290 12.52 11.90 13.49
CA VAL A 290 12.07 12.88 12.49
C VAL A 290 12.05 12.25 11.12
N ASP A 291 10.89 12.23 10.47
CA ASP A 291 10.76 11.69 9.12
C ASP A 291 11.70 12.38 8.13
N ALA A 292 12.19 11.65 7.14
CA ALA A 292 13.14 12.12 6.15
C ALA A 292 14.52 12.55 6.72
N SER A 293 14.89 12.11 7.91
CA SER A 293 16.22 12.30 8.49
C SER A 293 17.16 11.14 8.12
N PRO A 294 18.50 11.27 8.31
CA PRO A 294 19.40 10.15 8.10
C PRO A 294 19.02 8.94 8.97
N LEU A 295 19.13 7.73 8.43
CA LEU A 295 18.89 6.50 9.20
C LEU A 295 20.05 6.22 10.15
N THR A 296 19.73 5.93 11.41
CA THR A 296 20.71 5.64 12.47
C THR A 296 21.13 4.17 12.51
N ILE A 297 20.77 3.39 11.48
CA ILE A 297 21.15 1.96 11.34
C ILE A 297 22.64 1.76 11.61
N SER A 298 22.98 0.73 12.37
CA SER A 298 24.32 0.38 12.79
C SER A 298 24.68 -1.09 12.49
N GLU A 299 25.90 -1.51 12.85
CA GLU A 299 26.33 -2.92 12.74
C GLU A 299 25.41 -3.88 13.51
N ASP A 300 24.92 -3.45 14.68
CA ASP A 300 24.09 -4.28 15.54
C ASP A 300 22.64 -4.42 15.04
N SER A 301 22.16 -3.45 14.24
CA SER A 301 20.75 -3.34 13.88
C SER A 301 20.45 -3.63 12.40
N LEU A 302 21.43 -3.53 11.49
CA LEU A 302 21.20 -3.72 10.06
C LEU A 302 20.45 -5.02 9.73
N GLU A 303 20.89 -6.13 10.31
CA GLU A 303 20.26 -7.43 10.07
C GLU A 303 18.82 -7.50 10.57
N LEU A 304 18.49 -6.76 11.64
CA LEU A 304 17.12 -6.67 12.17
C LEU A 304 16.21 -5.89 11.22
N HIS A 305 16.68 -4.76 10.70
CA HIS A 305 15.93 -3.94 9.72
C HIS A 305 15.76 -4.65 8.37
N LEU A 306 16.74 -5.46 7.96
CA LEU A 306 16.67 -6.24 6.72
C LEU A 306 15.78 -7.49 6.81
N ALA A 307 15.35 -7.92 7.99
CA ALA A 307 14.67 -9.21 8.17
C ALA A 307 13.35 -9.30 7.40
N GLY A 308 12.47 -8.30 7.52
CA GLY A 308 11.21 -8.23 6.78
C GLY A 308 11.41 -8.26 5.26
N PHE A 309 12.41 -7.52 4.75
CA PHE A 309 12.75 -7.51 3.31
C PHE A 309 13.30 -8.87 2.85
N LYS A 310 14.13 -9.53 3.64
CA LYS A 310 14.61 -10.89 3.34
C LYS A 310 13.47 -11.90 3.28
N ALA A 311 12.51 -11.80 4.20
CA ALA A 311 11.31 -12.63 4.21
C ALA A 311 10.45 -12.37 2.96
N ALA A 312 10.22 -11.11 2.59
CA ALA A 312 9.51 -10.73 1.37
C ALA A 312 10.21 -11.23 0.10
N ILE A 313 11.54 -11.09 0.01
CA ILE A 313 12.35 -11.61 -1.12
C ILE A 313 12.20 -13.14 -1.21
N ALA A 314 12.26 -13.84 -0.09
CA ALA A 314 12.08 -15.29 -0.06
C ALA A 314 10.66 -15.72 -0.45
N ALA A 315 9.65 -14.89 -0.20
CA ALA A 315 8.27 -15.07 -0.66
C ALA A 315 8.05 -14.67 -2.13
N GLY A 316 9.08 -14.19 -2.83
CA GLY A 316 8.99 -13.83 -4.25
C GLY A 316 8.37 -12.46 -4.53
N VAL A 317 8.57 -11.48 -3.64
CA VAL A 317 8.05 -10.12 -3.84
C VAL A 317 8.50 -9.54 -5.18
N ALA A 318 7.55 -8.99 -5.94
CA ALA A 318 7.79 -8.51 -7.30
C ALA A 318 8.45 -7.13 -7.34
N ALA A 319 8.19 -6.26 -6.36
CA ALA A 319 8.80 -4.94 -6.28
C ALA A 319 9.29 -4.61 -4.87
N VAL A 320 10.40 -3.86 -4.79
CA VAL A 320 10.96 -3.28 -3.55
C VAL A 320 11.17 -1.79 -3.78
N MET A 321 10.76 -0.98 -2.80
CA MET A 321 10.96 0.47 -2.82
C MET A 321 12.00 0.89 -1.79
N PRO A 322 13.19 1.38 -2.21
CA PRO A 322 14.13 2.04 -1.32
C PRO A 322 13.58 3.40 -0.85
N TYR A 323 13.92 3.81 0.38
CA TYR A 323 13.41 5.05 0.96
C TYR A 323 14.03 6.30 0.30
N GLY A 324 13.16 7.15 -0.27
CA GLY A 324 13.57 8.29 -1.08
C GLY A 324 14.08 9.51 -0.33
N TYR A 325 13.87 9.55 0.98
CA TYR A 325 14.08 10.79 1.75
C TYR A 325 15.26 10.70 2.74
N SER A 326 15.83 9.52 2.97
CA SER A 326 16.87 9.32 3.98
C SER A 326 18.14 8.71 3.39
N THR A 327 19.28 9.25 3.83
CA THR A 327 20.59 8.62 3.64
C THR A 327 20.79 7.44 4.60
N VAL A 328 21.74 6.54 4.29
CA VAL A 328 22.09 5.38 5.13
C VAL A 328 23.59 5.41 5.47
N PRO A 329 24.02 6.32 6.36
CA PRO A 329 25.45 6.62 6.55
C PRO A 329 26.30 5.41 6.96
N TYR A 330 25.72 4.47 7.68
CA TYR A 330 26.44 3.25 8.10
C TYR A 330 26.96 2.41 6.93
N LEU A 331 26.27 2.41 5.79
CA LEU A 331 26.70 1.64 4.62
C LEU A 331 27.90 2.26 3.90
N GLY A 332 28.18 3.54 4.16
CA GLY A 332 29.29 4.26 3.54
C GLY A 332 29.12 4.52 2.04
N GLY A 333 30.18 5.03 1.40
CA GLY A 333 30.15 5.32 -0.03
C GLY A 333 29.13 6.38 -0.39
N ASP A 334 28.36 6.17 -1.48
CA ASP A 334 27.34 7.10 -1.92
C ASP A 334 26.07 7.10 -1.04
N ALA A 335 25.90 6.11 -0.17
CA ALA A 335 24.81 6.05 0.80
C ALA A 335 24.93 7.07 1.95
N GLU A 336 26.11 7.72 2.12
CA GLU A 336 26.31 8.85 3.04
C GLU A 336 25.82 10.18 2.43
N GLU A 337 25.75 10.27 1.09
CA GLU A 337 25.48 11.50 0.36
C GLU A 337 24.09 11.52 -0.27
N PHE A 338 23.63 10.37 -0.79
CA PHE A 338 22.35 10.23 -1.48
C PHE A 338 21.35 9.43 -0.63
N SER A 339 20.06 9.68 -0.85
CA SER A 339 18.99 8.84 -0.29
C SER A 339 19.09 7.39 -0.78
N ALA A 340 18.46 6.48 -0.07
CA ALA A 340 18.55 5.05 -0.37
C ALA A 340 18.14 4.72 -1.81
N ASP A 341 17.17 5.42 -2.38
CA ASP A 341 16.68 5.25 -3.76
C ASP A 341 17.55 5.93 -4.84
N GLN A 342 18.65 6.56 -4.46
CA GLN A 342 19.63 7.17 -5.36
C GLN A 342 21.05 6.59 -5.13
N SER A 343 21.20 5.64 -4.21
CA SER A 343 22.47 5.05 -3.82
C SER A 343 22.70 3.70 -4.49
N ALA A 344 23.81 3.59 -5.23
CA ALA A 344 24.25 2.31 -5.80
C ALA A 344 24.67 1.31 -4.70
N VAL A 345 25.23 1.80 -3.58
CA VAL A 345 25.56 0.96 -2.41
C VAL A 345 24.29 0.30 -1.86
N VAL A 346 23.16 1.02 -1.81
CA VAL A 346 21.91 0.47 -1.31
C VAL A 346 21.24 -0.47 -2.33
N MET A 347 21.04 0.01 -3.55
CA MET A 347 20.25 -0.73 -4.55
C MET A 347 21.06 -1.82 -5.26
N THR A 348 22.26 -1.47 -5.74
CA THR A 348 23.06 -2.42 -6.52
C THR A 348 23.89 -3.34 -5.64
N ASP A 349 24.63 -2.81 -4.65
CA ASP A 349 25.55 -3.64 -3.86
C ASP A 349 24.81 -4.43 -2.78
N LEU A 350 23.90 -3.79 -2.01
CA LEU A 350 23.17 -4.46 -0.92
C LEU A 350 21.99 -5.27 -1.46
N LEU A 351 21.00 -4.62 -2.11
CA LEU A 351 19.74 -5.28 -2.49
C LEU A 351 19.97 -6.31 -3.62
N ARG A 352 20.59 -5.92 -4.73
CA ARG A 352 20.89 -6.86 -5.83
C ARG A 352 22.01 -7.81 -5.48
N GLY A 353 23.19 -7.28 -5.03
CA GLY A 353 24.42 -8.04 -4.90
C GLY A 353 24.43 -8.97 -3.68
N GLN A 354 24.11 -8.46 -2.49
CA GLN A 354 24.20 -9.24 -1.25
C GLN A 354 22.92 -10.03 -0.97
N LEU A 355 21.73 -9.43 -1.20
CA LEU A 355 20.45 -10.12 -0.96
C LEU A 355 19.97 -10.92 -2.16
N GLY A 356 20.58 -10.74 -3.35
CA GLY A 356 20.25 -11.50 -4.57
C GLY A 356 18.88 -11.18 -5.15
N TYR A 357 18.38 -9.97 -4.95
CA TYR A 357 17.05 -9.58 -5.44
C TYR A 357 17.03 -9.36 -6.95
N GLU A 358 16.18 -10.09 -7.66
CA GLU A 358 16.04 -10.05 -9.13
C GLU A 358 14.79 -9.31 -9.62
N GLY A 359 13.86 -8.96 -8.71
CA GLY A 359 12.61 -8.26 -9.02
C GLY A 359 12.80 -6.77 -9.36
N ILE A 360 11.73 -6.04 -9.43
CA ILE A 360 11.70 -4.61 -9.77
C ILE A 360 12.16 -3.76 -8.58
N ILE A 361 13.03 -2.77 -8.83
CA ILE A 361 13.33 -1.71 -7.87
C ILE A 361 12.59 -0.46 -8.33
N GLN A 362 11.62 -0.01 -7.51
CA GLN A 362 10.90 1.23 -7.73
C GLN A 362 11.40 2.28 -6.74
N THR A 363 11.71 3.49 -7.22
CA THR A 363 12.03 4.60 -6.32
C THR A 363 10.80 5.12 -5.59
N ASP A 364 11.04 5.82 -4.51
CA ASP A 364 10.10 6.75 -3.91
C ASP A 364 9.90 7.99 -4.82
N TRP A 365 9.36 9.11 -4.36
CA TRP A 365 9.07 10.31 -5.15
C TRP A 365 10.07 11.45 -4.86
N GLY A 366 10.35 12.26 -5.89
CA GLY A 366 11.08 13.54 -5.73
C GLY A 366 12.61 13.50 -5.82
N MET A 367 13.21 12.43 -6.41
CA MET A 367 14.65 12.23 -6.54
C MET A 367 15.24 12.80 -7.85
N ASN A 368 16.58 12.66 -7.98
CA ASN A 368 17.26 12.82 -9.26
C ASN A 368 17.11 11.52 -10.08
N PHE A 369 16.28 11.56 -11.12
CA PHE A 369 15.90 10.38 -11.90
C PHE A 369 17.07 9.67 -12.57
N ALA A 370 18.00 10.43 -13.19
CA ALA A 370 19.16 9.83 -13.84
C ALA A 370 20.11 9.17 -12.81
N GLN A 371 20.31 9.80 -11.65
CA GLN A 371 21.09 9.24 -10.56
C GLN A 371 20.46 7.93 -10.06
N ALA A 372 19.15 7.92 -9.80
CA ALA A 372 18.43 6.74 -9.33
C ALA A 372 18.46 5.59 -10.35
N ALA A 373 18.22 5.88 -11.63
CA ALA A 373 18.30 4.88 -12.70
C ALA A 373 19.70 4.26 -12.81
N ASN A 374 20.75 5.09 -12.79
CA ASN A 374 22.15 4.63 -12.83
C ASN A 374 22.56 3.87 -11.56
N ALA A 375 21.96 4.18 -10.41
CA ALA A 375 22.17 3.47 -9.16
C ALA A 375 21.43 2.12 -9.08
N GLY A 376 20.51 1.80 -10.02
CA GLY A 376 19.89 0.47 -10.12
C GLY A 376 18.36 0.46 -10.11
N ALA A 377 17.68 1.61 -10.04
CA ALA A 377 16.22 1.68 -10.09
C ALA A 377 15.66 1.31 -11.47
N ASP A 378 14.54 0.60 -11.50
CA ASP A 378 13.86 0.18 -12.74
C ASP A 378 12.63 1.07 -13.01
N ILE A 379 11.91 1.52 -11.97
CA ILE A 379 10.75 2.41 -12.05
C ILE A 379 11.05 3.67 -11.25
N LEU A 380 10.70 4.84 -11.80
CA LEU A 380 11.06 6.14 -11.27
C LEU A 380 9.81 6.92 -10.85
N GLY A 381 9.52 6.92 -9.54
CA GLY A 381 8.32 7.52 -8.93
C GLY A 381 8.23 9.02 -9.16
N GLY A 382 7.07 9.50 -9.61
CA GLY A 382 6.82 10.92 -9.90
C GLY A 382 7.47 11.45 -11.18
N MET A 383 8.13 10.59 -11.96
CA MET A 383 8.77 11.00 -13.21
C MET A 383 7.75 11.19 -14.33
N GLY A 384 7.64 12.41 -14.84
CA GLY A 384 6.84 12.71 -16.02
C GLY A 384 7.57 12.38 -17.34
N VAL A 385 6.81 12.20 -18.44
CA VAL A 385 7.32 11.86 -19.78
C VAL A 385 8.45 12.81 -20.23
N LYS A 386 8.35 14.11 -19.98
CA LYS A 386 9.40 15.06 -20.38
C LYS A 386 10.73 14.80 -19.67
N ASN A 387 10.67 14.38 -18.41
CA ASN A 387 11.86 14.03 -17.64
C ASN A 387 12.44 12.72 -18.15
N ALA A 388 11.59 11.72 -18.47
CA ALA A 388 12.05 10.46 -19.08
C ALA A 388 12.87 10.70 -20.37
N LEU A 389 12.34 11.54 -21.26
CA LEU A 389 13.00 11.85 -22.54
C LEU A 389 14.29 12.68 -22.36
N ARG A 390 14.34 13.61 -21.38
CA ARG A 390 15.50 14.47 -21.14
C ARG A 390 16.58 13.80 -20.30
N ASP A 391 16.17 13.22 -19.17
CA ASP A 391 17.11 12.77 -18.14
C ASP A 391 17.50 11.30 -18.33
N ILE A 392 16.56 10.45 -18.73
CA ILE A 392 16.79 9.01 -18.85
C ILE A 392 17.32 8.63 -20.24
N ALA A 393 16.65 9.05 -21.31
CA ALA A 393 17.06 8.72 -22.67
C ALA A 393 18.44 9.30 -23.04
N GLU A 394 18.85 10.45 -22.43
CA GLU A 394 20.13 11.11 -22.74
C GLU A 394 21.25 10.73 -21.75
N GLU A 395 20.94 10.39 -20.47
CA GLU A 395 21.94 10.26 -19.39
C GLU A 395 22.12 8.83 -18.86
N VAL A 396 21.28 7.87 -19.28
CA VAL A 396 21.37 6.48 -18.86
C VAL A 396 21.80 5.58 -20.01
N ASP A 397 22.80 4.72 -19.77
CA ASP A 397 23.31 3.80 -20.79
C ASP A 397 22.24 2.82 -21.27
N GLU A 398 22.20 2.50 -22.56
CA GLU A 398 21.20 1.61 -23.15
C GLU A 398 21.21 0.20 -22.53
N GLU A 399 22.35 -0.30 -22.07
CA GLU A 399 22.45 -1.58 -21.37
C GLU A 399 21.63 -1.55 -20.07
N ARG A 400 21.72 -0.45 -19.30
CA ARG A 400 20.95 -0.26 -18.07
C ARG A 400 19.45 -0.08 -18.35
N LEU A 401 19.11 0.67 -19.43
CA LEU A 401 17.71 0.80 -19.87
C LEU A 401 17.13 -0.57 -20.25
N ASN A 402 17.88 -1.36 -21.01
CA ASN A 402 17.45 -2.70 -21.40
C ASN A 402 17.21 -3.61 -20.20
N ASP A 403 18.08 -3.56 -19.20
CA ASP A 403 17.97 -4.36 -17.98
C ASP A 403 16.70 -3.97 -17.16
N ALA A 404 16.44 -2.65 -17.00
CA ALA A 404 15.25 -2.16 -16.32
C ALA A 404 13.96 -2.53 -17.06
N VAL A 405 13.89 -2.18 -18.33
CA VAL A 405 12.68 -2.35 -19.13
C VAL A 405 12.36 -3.83 -19.34
N ARG A 406 13.38 -4.70 -19.43
CA ARG A 406 13.17 -6.15 -19.49
C ARG A 406 12.40 -6.68 -18.26
N ARG A 407 12.76 -6.25 -17.04
CA ARG A 407 12.03 -6.63 -15.82
C ARG A 407 10.59 -6.12 -15.84
N ILE A 408 10.40 -4.87 -16.26
CA ILE A 408 9.07 -4.25 -16.39
C ILE A 408 8.20 -5.05 -17.36
N LEU A 409 8.72 -5.36 -18.55
CA LEU A 409 7.97 -6.09 -19.59
C LEU A 409 7.61 -7.51 -19.13
N ILE A 410 8.54 -8.24 -18.50
CA ILE A 410 8.27 -9.57 -17.94
C ILE A 410 7.12 -9.50 -16.94
N ALA A 411 7.10 -8.50 -16.04
CA ALA A 411 6.00 -8.33 -15.11
C ALA A 411 4.67 -8.05 -15.82
N LYS A 412 4.65 -7.17 -16.83
CA LYS A 412 3.44 -6.88 -17.63
C LYS A 412 2.91 -8.12 -18.35
N PHE A 413 3.79 -8.96 -18.93
CA PHE A 413 3.39 -10.21 -19.56
C PHE A 413 2.83 -11.22 -18.55
N LYS A 414 3.47 -11.38 -17.39
CA LYS A 414 2.98 -12.27 -16.33
C LYS A 414 1.61 -11.85 -15.79
N LEU A 415 1.36 -10.55 -15.69
CA LEU A 415 0.06 -10.00 -15.29
C LEU A 415 -1.04 -10.19 -16.34
N GLY A 416 -0.74 -10.64 -17.57
CA GLY A 416 -1.73 -10.85 -18.64
C GLY A 416 -2.38 -9.57 -19.16
N ILE A 417 -1.83 -8.40 -18.84
CA ILE A 417 -2.42 -7.11 -19.24
C ILE A 417 -2.21 -6.78 -20.73
N PHE A 418 -1.34 -7.47 -21.43
CA PHE A 418 -1.27 -7.40 -22.90
C PHE A 418 -2.48 -8.06 -23.55
N GLU A 419 -2.98 -9.15 -22.95
CA GLU A 419 -4.14 -9.88 -23.44
C GLU A 419 -5.43 -9.12 -23.10
N ASN A 420 -5.61 -8.78 -21.82
CA ASN A 420 -6.77 -8.01 -21.34
C ASN A 420 -6.37 -7.00 -20.26
N PRO A 421 -6.19 -5.70 -20.58
CA PRO A 421 -5.94 -4.66 -19.60
C PRO A 421 -7.22 -4.01 -19.03
N TYR A 422 -8.40 -4.37 -19.53
CA TYR A 422 -9.69 -3.71 -19.25
C TYR A 422 -10.46 -4.39 -18.13
N VAL A 423 -11.28 -3.62 -17.44
CA VAL A 423 -12.16 -4.09 -16.37
C VAL A 423 -13.62 -3.73 -16.65
N SER A 424 -14.55 -4.46 -16.01
CA SER A 424 -15.98 -4.17 -16.07
C SER A 424 -16.36 -3.13 -15.02
N VAL A 425 -17.02 -2.04 -15.43
CA VAL A 425 -17.56 -1.02 -14.52
C VAL A 425 -18.59 -1.63 -13.57
N GLU A 426 -19.49 -2.47 -14.07
CA GLU A 426 -20.53 -3.12 -13.26
C GLU A 426 -19.93 -4.06 -12.19
N GLU A 427 -18.89 -4.82 -12.55
CA GLU A 427 -18.21 -5.70 -11.61
C GLU A 427 -17.42 -4.89 -10.56
N ALA A 428 -16.78 -3.78 -10.95
CA ALA A 428 -16.10 -2.89 -10.02
C ALA A 428 -17.05 -2.35 -8.95
N GLU A 429 -18.22 -1.84 -9.35
CA GLU A 429 -19.26 -1.34 -8.42
C GLU A 429 -19.82 -2.43 -7.50
N ALA A 430 -19.81 -3.69 -7.93
CA ALA A 430 -20.30 -4.81 -7.11
C ALA A 430 -19.25 -5.31 -6.09
N ILE A 431 -17.96 -5.19 -6.39
CA ILE A 431 -16.84 -5.72 -5.59
C ILE A 431 -16.37 -4.69 -4.55
N VAL A 432 -16.08 -3.47 -4.99
CA VAL A 432 -15.49 -2.42 -4.14
C VAL A 432 -16.47 -2.05 -3.03
N GLY A 433 -15.98 -2.04 -1.78
CA GLY A 433 -16.79 -1.72 -0.61
C GLY A 433 -17.91 -2.70 -0.31
N SER A 434 -17.80 -3.95 -0.78
CA SER A 434 -18.82 -4.98 -0.52
C SER A 434 -18.98 -5.28 0.97
N GLU A 435 -20.17 -5.73 1.38
CA GLU A 435 -20.44 -6.11 2.77
C GLU A 435 -19.53 -7.26 3.26
N ALA A 436 -19.07 -8.12 2.35
CA ALA A 436 -18.11 -9.17 2.67
C ALA A 436 -16.74 -8.59 3.04
N HIS A 437 -16.27 -7.60 2.30
CA HIS A 437 -15.02 -6.88 2.55
C HIS A 437 -15.08 -6.08 3.87
N LYS A 438 -16.16 -5.35 4.08
CA LYS A 438 -16.42 -4.63 5.35
C LYS A 438 -16.42 -5.56 6.56
N ALA A 439 -16.94 -6.78 6.43
CA ALA A 439 -16.94 -7.75 7.51
C ALA A 439 -15.51 -8.19 7.90
N VAL A 440 -14.61 -8.36 6.93
CA VAL A 440 -13.20 -8.69 7.20
C VAL A 440 -12.49 -7.50 7.88
N ALA A 441 -12.70 -6.29 7.39
CA ALA A 441 -12.15 -5.07 8.01
C ALA A 441 -12.63 -4.90 9.47
N LYS A 442 -13.92 -5.13 9.73
CA LYS A 442 -14.49 -5.07 11.08
C LYS A 442 -13.90 -6.14 12.00
N GLU A 443 -13.73 -7.37 11.51
CA GLU A 443 -13.08 -8.44 12.28
C GLU A 443 -11.65 -8.04 12.68
N ALA A 444 -10.90 -7.44 11.76
CA ALA A 444 -9.53 -6.99 12.00
C ALA A 444 -9.49 -5.86 13.04
N ALA A 445 -10.36 -4.87 12.94
CA ALA A 445 -10.48 -3.80 13.93
C ALA A 445 -10.75 -4.37 15.32
N VAL A 446 -11.75 -5.24 15.47
CA VAL A 446 -12.11 -5.85 16.76
C VAL A 446 -10.97 -6.65 17.35
N LYS A 447 -10.28 -7.49 16.55
CA LYS A 447 -9.18 -8.34 17.02
C LYS A 447 -7.94 -7.55 17.44
N SER A 448 -7.76 -6.34 16.92
CA SER A 448 -6.61 -5.49 17.24
C SER A 448 -6.74 -4.75 18.56
N PHE A 449 -7.96 -4.53 19.05
CA PHE A 449 -8.19 -3.70 20.24
C PHE A 449 -7.48 -4.29 21.45
N THR A 450 -6.65 -3.45 22.09
CA THR A 450 -5.76 -3.86 23.17
C THR A 450 -6.14 -3.19 24.49
N LEU A 451 -6.54 -3.97 25.46
CA LEU A 451 -6.89 -3.48 26.79
C LEU A 451 -5.65 -3.52 27.71
N VAL A 452 -5.16 -2.35 28.12
CA VAL A 452 -3.92 -2.26 28.93
C VAL A 452 -4.20 -1.95 30.41
N LYS A 453 -5.40 -1.45 30.72
CA LYS A 453 -5.91 -1.31 32.09
C LYS A 453 -7.40 -1.65 32.12
N TYR A 454 -7.84 -2.37 33.17
CA TYR A 454 -9.23 -2.82 33.28
C TYR A 454 -9.68 -2.90 34.75
N GLU A 455 -10.25 -1.79 35.26
CA GLU A 455 -10.78 -1.67 36.57
C GLU A 455 -12.21 -1.10 36.49
N ASN A 456 -13.11 -1.53 37.34
CA ASN A 456 -14.49 -0.99 37.48
C ASN A 456 -15.27 -0.87 36.15
N ALA A 457 -14.94 -1.67 35.13
CA ALA A 457 -15.60 -1.59 33.84
C ALA A 457 -17.06 -2.01 33.95
N ALA A 458 -17.95 -1.18 33.42
CA ALA A 458 -19.38 -1.44 33.35
C ALA A 458 -19.84 -1.40 31.89
N SER A 459 -20.67 -2.34 31.47
CA SER A 459 -21.32 -2.31 30.17
C SER A 459 -22.12 -1.02 30.01
N LEU A 460 -22.07 -0.42 28.83
CA LEU A 460 -22.87 0.77 28.49
C LEU A 460 -24.33 0.42 28.18
N GLU A 461 -24.68 -0.85 28.11
CA GLU A 461 -26.02 -1.30 27.76
C GLU A 461 -27.11 -0.76 28.70
N GLY A 462 -28.09 -0.06 28.12
CA GLY A 462 -29.21 0.49 28.85
C GLY A 462 -28.93 1.72 29.74
N GLN A 463 -27.67 2.16 29.85
CA GLN A 463 -27.24 3.29 30.68
C GLN A 463 -27.23 4.61 29.90
N SER A 464 -27.27 5.73 30.63
CA SER A 464 -26.86 7.04 30.10
C SER A 464 -25.41 7.27 30.51
N PHE A 465 -24.60 7.80 29.58
CA PHE A 465 -23.16 7.99 29.77
C PHE A 465 -22.66 9.26 29.08
N ILE A 466 -21.44 9.66 29.40
CA ILE A 466 -20.75 10.78 28.77
C ILE A 466 -19.82 10.23 27.70
N VAL A 467 -19.79 10.89 26.53
CA VAL A 467 -18.72 10.80 25.57
C VAL A 467 -17.92 12.09 25.60
N ALA A 468 -16.62 12.01 25.74
CA ALA A 468 -15.77 13.19 25.91
C ALA A 468 -14.58 13.19 24.93
N GLY A 469 -14.08 14.41 24.62
CA GLY A 469 -12.92 14.63 23.76
C GLY A 469 -13.28 14.93 22.30
N GLU A 470 -12.49 15.83 21.69
CA GLU A 470 -12.71 16.29 20.31
C GLU A 470 -12.61 15.12 19.31
N LEU A 471 -11.70 14.17 19.55
CA LEU A 471 -11.47 13.03 18.65
C LEU A 471 -12.67 12.07 18.58
N ALA A 472 -13.59 12.11 19.54
CA ALA A 472 -14.80 11.30 19.48
C ALA A 472 -15.71 11.66 18.29
N ALA A 473 -15.66 12.92 17.82
CA ALA A 473 -16.44 13.44 16.70
C ALA A 473 -15.59 13.71 15.44
N ASP A 474 -14.39 13.15 15.37
CA ASP A 474 -13.49 13.30 14.24
C ASP A 474 -13.25 11.93 13.57
N VAL A 475 -13.87 11.72 12.40
CA VAL A 475 -13.74 10.46 11.64
C VAL A 475 -12.30 10.21 11.18
N ARG A 476 -11.53 11.28 10.94
CA ARG A 476 -10.15 11.16 10.45
C ARG A 476 -9.23 10.48 11.46
N CYS A 477 -9.56 10.51 12.75
CA CYS A 477 -8.75 9.83 13.76
C CYS A 477 -8.79 8.31 13.69
N LEU A 478 -9.64 7.74 12.84
CA LEU A 478 -9.78 6.29 12.64
C LEU A 478 -8.88 5.72 11.53
N SER A 479 -8.24 6.57 10.74
CA SER A 479 -7.29 6.18 9.68
C SER A 479 -6.11 7.15 9.67
N SER A 480 -5.09 6.84 8.89
CA SER A 480 -3.88 7.65 8.79
C SER A 480 -3.23 7.56 7.42
N GLY A 481 -1.97 7.98 7.30
CA GLY A 481 -1.21 7.92 6.09
C GLY A 481 -1.71 8.88 5.01
N TRP A 482 -1.43 8.53 3.77
CA TRP A 482 -1.74 9.35 2.59
C TRP A 482 -3.24 9.53 2.37
N THR A 483 -4.06 8.60 2.85
CA THR A 483 -5.51 8.56 2.67
C THR A 483 -6.28 9.50 3.60
N ALA A 484 -5.69 9.91 4.73
CA ALA A 484 -6.31 10.80 5.70
C ALA A 484 -5.93 12.28 5.53
N LYS A 485 -5.18 12.62 4.49
CA LYS A 485 -4.67 13.98 4.23
C LYS A 485 -5.79 14.95 3.85
N GLU A 486 -5.79 16.14 4.46
CA GLU A 486 -6.66 17.23 4.01
C GLU A 486 -6.22 17.75 2.61
N PRO A 487 -7.14 18.13 1.72
CA PRO A 487 -8.58 18.37 1.91
C PRO A 487 -9.49 17.18 1.56
N VAL A 488 -8.98 15.95 1.44
CA VAL A 488 -9.80 14.78 1.09
C VAL A 488 -10.98 14.63 2.06
N GLU A 489 -12.20 14.60 1.55
CA GLU A 489 -13.38 14.26 2.32
C GLU A 489 -13.39 12.75 2.58
N ILE A 490 -13.32 12.36 3.85
CA ILE A 490 -13.45 10.97 4.26
C ILE A 490 -14.89 10.74 4.73
N ALA A 491 -15.62 9.90 4.01
CA ALA A 491 -16.94 9.44 4.44
C ALA A 491 -16.79 8.37 5.50
N GLY A 492 -17.53 8.48 6.59
CA GLY A 492 -17.49 7.47 7.66
C GLY A 492 -18.27 7.91 8.88
N THR A 493 -18.43 6.98 9.82
CA THR A 493 -19.09 7.20 11.11
C THR A 493 -18.06 7.57 12.18
N THR A 494 -18.32 8.58 12.98
CA THR A 494 -17.49 8.92 14.15
C THR A 494 -17.77 8.00 15.32
N ILE A 495 -16.82 7.88 16.27
CA ILE A 495 -17.03 7.12 17.51
C ILE A 495 -18.27 7.64 18.27
N LEU A 496 -18.47 8.96 18.32
CA LEU A 496 -19.63 9.57 18.94
C LEU A 496 -20.94 9.11 18.29
N GLU A 497 -21.02 9.18 16.96
CA GLU A 497 -22.22 8.76 16.21
C GLU A 497 -22.50 7.27 16.35
N ALA A 498 -21.47 6.41 16.32
CA ALA A 498 -21.63 4.97 16.54
C ALA A 498 -22.17 4.65 17.94
N LEU A 499 -21.66 5.33 18.97
CA LEU A 499 -22.15 5.18 20.35
C LEU A 499 -23.58 5.72 20.51
N GLN A 500 -23.92 6.84 19.87
CA GLN A 500 -25.28 7.41 19.86
C GLN A 500 -26.26 6.50 19.13
N ALA A 501 -25.88 5.95 17.97
CA ALA A 501 -26.71 5.01 17.22
C ALA A 501 -27.04 3.75 18.04
N LYS A 502 -26.07 3.27 18.83
CA LYS A 502 -26.23 2.06 19.64
C LYS A 502 -27.00 2.28 20.93
N ALA A 503 -26.75 3.39 21.62
CA ALA A 503 -27.39 3.71 22.90
C ALA A 503 -28.75 4.41 22.78
N GLY A 504 -28.91 5.24 21.74
CA GLY A 504 -29.89 6.32 21.60
C GLY A 504 -29.26 7.67 21.93
N GLU A 505 -29.49 8.69 21.11
CA GLU A 505 -28.92 10.03 21.27
C GLU A 505 -29.25 10.67 22.63
N ASP A 506 -30.43 10.41 23.13
CA ASP A 506 -30.93 10.94 24.43
C ASP A 506 -30.18 10.40 25.65
N LYS A 507 -29.40 9.33 25.46
CA LYS A 507 -28.58 8.72 26.53
C LYS A 507 -27.13 9.16 26.52
N VAL A 508 -26.68 9.85 25.48
CA VAL A 508 -25.29 10.26 25.29
C VAL A 508 -25.15 11.76 25.50
N THR A 509 -24.37 12.16 26.51
CA THR A 509 -23.98 13.57 26.69
C THR A 509 -22.58 13.75 26.14
N TYR A 510 -22.40 14.66 25.16
CA TYR A 510 -21.10 14.95 24.56
C TYR A 510 -20.47 16.21 25.14
N ILE A 511 -19.19 16.13 25.56
CA ILE A 511 -18.39 17.25 26.08
C ILE A 511 -16.98 17.23 25.53
N THR A 512 -16.39 18.42 25.34
CA THR A 512 -15.03 18.55 24.78
C THR A 512 -14.06 19.30 25.69
N ASP A 513 -14.57 20.00 26.71
CA ASP A 513 -13.76 20.84 27.56
C ASP A 513 -13.89 20.43 29.05
N ALA A 514 -12.78 20.46 29.77
CA ALA A 514 -12.74 20.16 31.19
C ALA A 514 -13.66 21.11 32.04
N ALA A 515 -13.88 22.33 31.55
CA ALA A 515 -14.77 23.31 32.22
C ALA A 515 -16.26 22.92 32.16
N ASP A 516 -16.65 22.08 31.19
CA ASP A 516 -18.03 21.61 30.99
C ASP A 516 -18.34 20.32 31.76
N VAL A 517 -17.33 19.73 32.43
CA VAL A 517 -17.52 18.52 33.23
C VAL A 517 -18.40 18.80 34.44
N PRO A 518 -19.53 18.08 34.63
CA PRO A 518 -20.39 18.22 35.82
C PRO A 518 -19.63 17.94 37.12
N ALA A 519 -19.97 18.65 38.19
CA ALA A 519 -19.24 18.57 39.45
C ALA A 519 -19.37 17.22 40.18
N ASP A 520 -20.40 16.41 39.87
CA ASP A 520 -20.68 15.10 40.48
C ASP A 520 -21.11 14.12 39.37
N LEU A 521 -20.28 13.13 39.12
CA LEU A 521 -20.48 12.06 38.16
C LEU A 521 -20.43 10.67 38.82
N ALA A 522 -20.68 10.60 40.14
CA ALA A 522 -20.68 9.32 40.84
C ALA A 522 -21.68 8.31 40.21
N GLY A 523 -21.18 7.20 39.75
CA GLY A 523 -21.97 6.16 39.09
C GLY A 523 -22.27 6.42 37.61
N VAL A 524 -21.68 7.46 36.99
CA VAL A 524 -21.76 7.75 35.57
C VAL A 524 -20.49 7.20 34.88
N THR A 525 -20.64 6.48 33.77
CA THR A 525 -19.51 6.11 32.93
C THR A 525 -19.21 7.26 31.96
N ALA A 526 -17.93 7.61 31.83
CA ALA A 526 -17.42 8.57 30.83
C ALA A 526 -16.45 7.86 29.87
N VAL A 527 -16.82 7.74 28.61
CA VAL A 527 -15.95 7.30 27.53
C VAL A 527 -15.21 8.52 27.01
N VAL A 528 -13.91 8.60 27.23
CA VAL A 528 -13.11 9.73 26.77
C VAL A 528 -12.18 9.27 25.64
N VAL A 529 -12.32 9.89 24.45
CA VAL A 529 -11.47 9.59 23.28
C VAL A 529 -10.32 10.58 23.28
N VAL A 530 -9.11 10.03 23.40
CA VAL A 530 -7.85 10.79 23.46
C VAL A 530 -6.83 10.20 22.48
N GLY A 531 -5.79 10.93 22.18
CA GLY A 531 -4.70 10.46 21.32
C GLY A 531 -4.25 11.48 20.32
N GLU A 532 -3.86 11.00 19.14
CA GLU A 532 -3.27 11.76 18.07
C GLU A 532 -4.25 11.96 16.92
N LYS A 533 -4.28 13.18 16.36
CA LYS A 533 -4.99 13.43 15.11
C LYS A 533 -4.29 12.70 13.98
N SER A 534 -5.04 12.28 12.99
CA SER A 534 -4.45 11.78 11.75
C SER A 534 -3.63 12.88 11.07
N GLY A 535 -2.55 12.49 10.45
CA GLY A 535 -1.68 13.34 9.65
C GLY A 535 -0.86 12.48 8.69
N THR A 536 -0.27 13.11 7.70
CA THR A 536 0.76 12.55 6.85
C THR A 536 2.09 13.19 7.20
N HIS A 537 3.14 13.00 6.46
CA HIS A 537 4.49 13.57 6.60
C HIS A 537 4.54 15.07 6.95
N ASP A 538 3.80 15.51 7.97
CA ASP A 538 3.92 16.86 8.51
C ASP A 538 5.29 16.96 9.21
N PRO A 539 6.09 18.02 9.03
CA PRO A 539 7.31 18.25 9.82
C PRO A 539 7.10 18.28 11.34
N ALA A 540 5.87 18.51 11.80
CA ALA A 540 5.47 18.33 13.18
C ALA A 540 5.28 16.84 13.55
N TRP A 541 5.24 15.97 12.56
CA TRP A 541 5.09 14.52 12.67
C TRP A 541 6.47 13.87 12.86
N GLY A 542 6.72 13.21 13.88
CA GLY A 542 8.05 12.91 14.34
C GLY A 542 8.52 14.02 15.27
N ALA A 543 7.55 14.74 15.80
CA ALA A 543 7.85 15.71 16.81
C ALA A 543 8.42 15.03 18.04
N ALA A 544 9.34 15.69 18.61
CA ALA A 544 10.13 15.37 19.75
C ALA A 544 9.35 14.88 21.00
N THR A 545 8.03 14.84 21.00
CA THR A 545 7.27 14.42 22.19
C THR A 545 6.22 13.36 21.90
N LEU A 546 6.14 12.38 22.79
CA LEU A 546 5.06 11.40 22.90
C LEU A 546 4.15 11.67 24.10
N GLU A 547 4.21 12.86 24.66
CA GLU A 547 3.31 13.29 25.72
C GLU A 547 1.95 13.68 25.13
N PHE A 548 0.87 13.33 25.86
CA PHE A 548 -0.47 13.75 25.47
C PHE A 548 -0.62 15.27 25.55
N PRO A 549 -1.41 15.88 24.67
CA PRO A 549 -1.77 17.29 24.77
C PRO A 549 -2.36 17.62 26.15
N GLU A 550 -1.91 18.70 26.78
CA GLU A 550 -2.34 19.11 28.14
C GLU A 550 -3.86 19.16 28.28
N LYS A 551 -4.56 19.67 27.26
CA LYS A 551 -6.04 19.74 27.22
C LYS A 551 -6.72 18.37 27.36
N GLN A 552 -6.15 17.33 26.78
CA GLN A 552 -6.69 15.96 26.90
C GLN A 552 -6.46 15.40 28.31
N VAL A 553 -5.27 15.64 28.89
CA VAL A 553 -4.94 15.26 30.26
C VAL A 553 -5.81 16.02 31.29
N GLU A 554 -6.06 17.31 31.06
CA GLU A 554 -6.98 18.10 31.91
C GLU A 554 -8.40 17.56 31.86
N LEU A 555 -8.91 17.19 30.68
CA LEU A 555 -10.26 16.65 30.52
C LEU A 555 -10.44 15.32 31.27
N ILE A 556 -9.52 14.38 31.11
CA ILE A 556 -9.61 13.08 31.79
C ILE A 556 -9.51 13.22 33.30
N ASN A 557 -8.60 14.08 33.79
CA ASN A 557 -8.48 14.38 35.23
C ASN A 557 -9.74 15.06 35.82
N ALA A 558 -10.43 15.88 35.02
CA ALA A 558 -11.68 16.52 35.48
C ALA A 558 -12.82 15.48 35.62
N LEU A 559 -12.88 14.51 34.71
CA LEU A 559 -13.85 13.40 34.78
C LEU A 559 -13.60 12.49 35.99
N ASP A 560 -12.35 12.07 36.20
CA ASP A 560 -11.94 11.28 37.38
C ASP A 560 -12.26 12.02 38.67
N LYS A 561 -11.87 13.28 38.80
CA LYS A 561 -12.13 14.12 39.98
C LYS A 561 -13.63 14.30 40.26
N ALA A 562 -14.47 14.31 39.23
CA ALA A 562 -15.91 14.36 39.36
C ALA A 562 -16.54 13.02 39.83
N GLY A 563 -15.73 11.94 39.88
CA GLY A 563 -16.14 10.61 40.32
C GLY A 563 -16.77 9.76 39.21
N ALA A 564 -16.52 10.06 37.97
CA ALA A 564 -16.94 9.22 36.86
C ALA A 564 -16.16 7.89 36.87
N ASN A 565 -16.80 6.83 36.34
CA ASN A 565 -16.07 5.65 35.90
C ASN A 565 -15.47 5.94 34.52
N VAL A 566 -14.15 6.21 34.45
CA VAL A 566 -13.49 6.73 33.25
C VAL A 566 -12.96 5.59 32.38
N VAL A 567 -13.44 5.53 31.15
CA VAL A 567 -12.96 4.61 30.10
C VAL A 567 -12.24 5.43 29.03
N ALA A 568 -10.91 5.36 29.00
CA ALA A 568 -10.12 6.00 27.97
C ALA A 568 -10.05 5.11 26.71
N VAL A 569 -10.49 5.63 25.58
CA VAL A 569 -10.32 5.07 24.24
C VAL A 569 -9.20 5.85 23.58
N VAL A 570 -8.09 5.17 23.28
CA VAL A 570 -6.89 5.81 22.75
C VAL A 570 -6.73 5.51 21.26
N VAL A 571 -6.77 6.57 20.44
CA VAL A 571 -6.43 6.53 19.01
C VAL A 571 -4.99 7.01 18.85
N MET A 572 -4.13 6.22 18.21
CA MET A 572 -2.68 6.50 18.19
C MET A 572 -1.95 5.89 17.00
N ASN A 573 -0.94 6.61 16.51
CA ASN A 573 0.02 6.15 15.51
C ASN A 573 1.31 5.63 16.16
N ARG A 574 1.64 6.15 17.34
CA ARG A 574 2.95 6.03 18.00
C ARG A 574 2.77 5.59 19.45
N ALA A 575 3.83 5.03 20.05
CA ALA A 575 3.82 4.59 21.44
C ALA A 575 3.85 5.78 22.43
N TYR A 576 2.70 6.42 22.67
CA TYR A 576 2.56 7.53 23.61
C TYR A 576 2.91 7.15 25.04
N VAL A 577 3.39 8.13 25.82
CA VAL A 577 3.55 8.04 27.27
C VAL A 577 2.17 7.98 27.92
N LEU A 578 1.64 6.77 28.12
CA LEU A 578 0.30 6.55 28.64
C LEU A 578 0.15 6.80 30.15
N THR A 579 1.22 7.08 30.89
CA THR A 579 1.22 7.23 32.34
C THR A 579 0.12 8.16 32.85
N PRO A 580 -0.04 9.41 32.37
CA PRO A 580 -1.08 10.31 32.89
C PRO A 580 -2.51 9.83 32.58
N ILE A 581 -2.70 9.10 31.49
CA ILE A 581 -4.00 8.54 31.13
C ILE A 581 -4.31 7.32 32.01
N ALA A 582 -3.31 6.42 32.18
CA ALA A 582 -3.47 5.22 33.01
C ALA A 582 -3.65 5.52 34.50
N GLU A 583 -3.13 6.65 34.99
CA GLU A 583 -3.36 7.10 36.39
C GLU A 583 -4.80 7.59 36.61
N ALA A 584 -5.41 8.28 35.64
CA ALA A 584 -6.72 8.91 35.78
C ALA A 584 -7.90 8.03 35.29
N ALA A 585 -7.68 7.10 34.38
CA ALA A 585 -8.73 6.24 33.85
C ALA A 585 -8.86 4.93 34.65
N ASP A 586 -10.10 4.43 34.83
CA ASP A 586 -10.39 3.10 35.37
C ASP A 586 -10.08 1.99 34.32
N SER A 587 -10.30 2.29 33.05
CA SER A 587 -9.98 1.36 31.96
C SER A 587 -9.32 2.11 30.79
N VAL A 588 -8.34 1.48 30.13
CA VAL A 588 -7.64 2.04 28.97
C VAL A 588 -7.67 1.02 27.83
N LEU A 589 -8.37 1.38 26.76
CA LEU A 589 -8.53 0.60 25.54
C LEU A 589 -7.79 1.31 24.38
N LEU A 590 -6.78 0.67 23.82
CA LEU A 590 -6.09 1.15 22.62
C LEU A 590 -6.80 0.61 21.39
N VAL A 591 -7.17 1.49 20.48
CA VAL A 591 -7.87 1.14 19.25
C VAL A 591 -7.02 1.44 18.00
N TYR A 592 -5.89 2.15 18.19
CA TYR A 592 -4.94 2.55 17.14
C TYR A 592 -5.63 3.28 15.97
N ARG A 593 -5.56 2.75 14.74
CA ARG A 593 -6.21 3.26 13.52
C ARG A 593 -7.09 2.16 12.90
N PRO A 594 -8.30 1.96 13.41
CA PRO A 594 -9.12 0.78 13.07
C PRO A 594 -9.82 0.85 11.69
N GLY A 595 -9.51 1.86 10.87
CA GLY A 595 -10.17 2.10 9.59
C GLY A 595 -11.51 2.85 9.71
N VAL A 596 -11.77 3.76 8.78
CA VAL A 596 -13.00 4.60 8.83
C VAL A 596 -14.25 3.84 8.45
N THR A 597 -14.15 2.75 7.67
CA THR A 597 -15.31 1.98 7.20
C THR A 597 -16.07 1.32 8.33
N CYS A 598 -15.39 0.71 9.30
CA CYS A 598 -16.00 -0.09 10.37
C CYS A 598 -15.44 0.20 11.77
N GLY A 599 -14.41 1.05 11.90
CA GLY A 599 -13.69 1.23 13.15
C GLY A 599 -14.54 1.80 14.28
N ALA A 600 -15.38 2.79 13.99
CA ALA A 600 -16.26 3.38 14.98
C ALA A 600 -17.31 2.39 15.52
N GLU A 601 -17.93 1.62 14.64
CA GLU A 601 -18.87 0.56 15.00
C GLU A 601 -18.17 -0.55 15.80
N ALA A 602 -16.94 -0.92 15.42
CA ALA A 602 -16.15 -1.90 16.15
C ALA A 602 -15.85 -1.41 17.59
N VAL A 603 -15.50 -0.12 17.77
CA VAL A 603 -15.32 0.49 19.10
C VAL A 603 -16.62 0.45 19.91
N ALA A 604 -17.76 0.81 19.29
CA ALA A 604 -19.06 0.76 19.95
C ALA A 604 -19.44 -0.68 20.35
N ASP A 605 -19.28 -1.67 19.45
CA ASP A 605 -19.54 -3.08 19.76
C ASP A 605 -18.68 -3.58 20.93
N CYS A 606 -17.40 -3.21 20.94
CA CYS A 606 -16.48 -3.53 22.01
C CYS A 606 -16.95 -2.95 23.36
N LEU A 607 -17.26 -1.64 23.44
CA LEU A 607 -17.66 -0.97 24.67
C LEU A 607 -19.05 -1.40 25.19
N PHE A 608 -19.92 -1.93 24.30
CA PHE A 608 -21.17 -2.56 24.69
C PHE A 608 -21.00 -4.04 25.10
N GLY A 609 -19.78 -4.56 25.06
CA GLY A 609 -19.44 -5.91 25.47
C GLY A 609 -19.94 -6.99 24.49
N GLU A 610 -20.12 -6.65 23.22
CA GLU A 610 -20.57 -7.59 22.19
C GLU A 610 -19.43 -8.39 21.57
N THR A 611 -18.20 -7.93 21.73
CA THR A 611 -16.99 -8.55 21.18
C THR A 611 -15.95 -8.82 22.25
N ALA A 612 -15.19 -9.90 22.10
CA ALA A 612 -14.02 -10.17 22.94
C ALA A 612 -12.88 -9.21 22.62
N ILE A 613 -12.06 -8.90 23.62
CA ILE A 613 -10.85 -8.08 23.48
C ILE A 613 -9.66 -9.01 23.64
N THR A 614 -8.83 -9.14 22.59
CA THR A 614 -7.73 -10.11 22.55
C THR A 614 -6.42 -9.53 22.02
N GLY A 615 -6.44 -8.30 21.47
CA GLY A 615 -5.28 -7.63 20.93
C GLY A 615 -4.14 -7.50 21.93
N LYS A 616 -2.92 -7.48 21.43
CA LYS A 616 -1.69 -7.34 22.21
C LYS A 616 -0.87 -6.16 21.68
N LEU A 617 -0.10 -5.53 22.56
CA LEU A 617 0.77 -4.43 22.16
C LEU A 617 1.80 -4.89 21.12
N PRO A 618 1.84 -4.27 19.93
CA PRO A 618 2.86 -4.59 18.93
C PRO A 618 4.21 -3.90 19.21
N PHE A 619 4.30 -3.12 20.28
CA PHE A 619 5.50 -2.40 20.74
C PHE A 619 5.45 -2.14 22.25
N GLN A 620 6.59 -1.76 22.83
CA GLN A 620 6.67 -1.29 24.21
C GLN A 620 6.03 0.10 24.36
N ILE A 621 5.34 0.34 25.50
CA ILE A 621 4.81 1.65 25.86
C ILE A 621 5.74 2.28 26.91
N PRO A 622 6.37 3.45 26.62
CA PRO A 622 7.21 4.15 27.56
C PRO A 622 6.42 4.71 28.76
N ALA A 623 7.05 4.71 29.93
CA ALA A 623 6.50 5.36 31.13
C ALA A 623 6.78 6.87 31.16
N SER A 624 7.79 7.35 30.44
CA SER A 624 8.19 8.76 30.40
C SER A 624 9.00 9.09 29.14
N MET A 625 9.07 10.37 28.78
CA MET A 625 9.96 10.85 27.72
C MET A 625 11.45 10.61 28.00
N ASP A 626 11.87 10.57 29.28
CA ASP A 626 13.26 10.24 29.63
C ASP A 626 13.64 8.83 29.15
N GLN A 627 12.71 7.87 29.20
CA GLN A 627 12.94 6.52 28.65
C GLN A 627 13.06 6.53 27.12
N VAL A 628 12.19 7.26 26.44
CA VAL A 628 12.22 7.42 24.98
C VAL A 628 13.55 8.01 24.53
N LEU A 629 14.05 9.04 25.23
CA LEU A 629 15.31 9.71 24.89
C LEU A 629 16.55 8.88 25.27
N ALA A 630 16.40 7.88 26.11
CA ALA A 630 17.51 7.03 26.55
C ALA A 630 17.72 5.78 25.68
N GLN A 631 16.70 5.36 24.92
CA GLN A 631 16.79 4.22 24.02
C GLN A 631 17.64 4.51 22.78
N ARG A 632 18.12 3.47 22.12
CA ARG A 632 18.71 3.55 20.78
C ARG A 632 17.61 3.55 19.73
N GLU A 633 17.70 4.49 18.78
CA GLU A 633 16.71 4.70 17.72
C GLU A 633 16.64 3.56 16.71
N ASP A 634 17.71 2.75 16.64
CA ASP A 634 17.86 1.66 15.67
C ASP A 634 17.62 0.26 16.24
N LEU A 635 17.30 0.14 17.52
CA LEU A 635 17.05 -1.16 18.17
C LEU A 635 15.59 -1.31 18.62
N PRO A 636 14.95 -2.44 18.30
CA PRO A 636 13.63 -2.75 18.84
C PRO A 636 13.71 -3.15 20.31
N LYS A 637 12.64 -2.92 21.06
CA LYS A 637 12.49 -3.35 22.47
C LYS A 637 13.61 -2.85 23.39
N ASP A 638 14.14 -1.65 23.14
CA ASP A 638 15.29 -1.07 23.87
C ASP A 638 14.86 -0.14 25.03
N ILE A 639 13.55 0.02 25.28
CA ILE A 639 13.04 0.80 26.43
C ILE A 639 13.20 -0.02 27.70
N ALA A 640 14.06 0.46 28.61
CA ALA A 640 14.25 -0.17 29.91
C ALA A 640 13.06 0.13 30.86
N ASP A 641 12.49 -0.89 31.49
CA ASP A 641 11.37 -0.81 32.42
C ASP A 641 10.16 0.00 31.87
N PRO A 642 9.63 -0.36 30.68
CA PRO A 642 8.51 0.37 30.07
C PRO A 642 7.24 0.32 30.94
N LEU A 643 6.29 1.23 30.71
CA LEU A 643 4.98 1.17 31.37
C LEU A 643 4.27 -0.15 31.07
N TYR A 644 4.31 -0.56 29.80
CA TYR A 644 3.82 -1.87 29.35
C TYR A 644 4.81 -2.48 28.36
N GLU A 645 5.07 -3.77 28.55
CA GLU A 645 5.95 -4.55 27.69
C GLU A 645 5.29 -4.88 26.34
N TYR A 646 6.11 -5.12 25.31
CA TYR A 646 5.67 -5.75 24.08
C TYR A 646 4.86 -7.03 24.37
N GLY A 647 3.78 -7.24 23.63
CA GLY A 647 2.91 -8.41 23.78
C GLY A 647 1.97 -8.33 25.00
N PHE A 648 2.00 -7.23 25.78
CA PHE A 648 1.06 -7.05 26.88
C PHE A 648 -0.36 -6.74 26.34
N GLY A 649 -1.36 -7.23 27.05
CA GLY A 649 -2.79 -6.97 26.78
C GLY A 649 -3.64 -7.87 27.67
N ILE A 650 -4.70 -7.33 28.22
CA ILE A 650 -5.66 -8.03 29.09
C ILE A 650 -6.76 -8.62 28.21
N ASP A 651 -6.93 -9.94 28.26
CA ASP A 651 -8.04 -10.61 27.58
C ASP A 651 -9.34 -10.39 28.34
N ALA A 652 -10.41 -10.08 27.60
CA ALA A 652 -11.76 -9.98 28.15
C ALA A 652 -12.78 -10.60 27.19
N GLU A 653 -13.76 -11.33 27.70
CA GLU A 653 -14.86 -11.90 26.89
C GLU A 653 -15.80 -10.82 26.34
N GLY A 654 -15.78 -9.63 26.93
CA GLY A 654 -16.49 -8.42 26.53
C GLY A 654 -16.29 -7.33 27.57
N PHE A 655 -16.36 -6.07 27.13
CA PHE A 655 -16.20 -4.94 28.03
C PHE A 655 -17.36 -4.88 29.05
N GLY A 656 -17.04 -4.82 30.34
CA GLY A 656 -18.05 -4.81 31.41
C GLY A 656 -18.71 -6.18 31.68
N ARG A 657 -18.11 -7.27 31.18
CA ARG A 657 -18.59 -8.66 31.42
C ARG A 657 -17.61 -9.46 32.26
#